data_085732fd871303eb5c288ae0968700dd
#
_entry.id   085732fd871303eb5c288ae0968700dd
#
_cell.length_a   1.000
_cell.length_b   1.000
_cell.length_c   1.000
_cell.angle_alpha   90.00
_cell.angle_beta   90.00
_cell.angle_gamma   90.00
#
_symmetry.space_group_name_H-M   'P 1'
#
loop_
_entity.id
_entity.type
_entity.pdbx_description
1 polymer ?
#
loop_
_entity_poly.entity_id
_entity_poly.type
_entity_poly.pdbx_seq_one_letter_code
_entity_poly.pdbx_strand_id
1 'polypeptide(L)'
;MHFLYLSCALLVAVFKNVVCHPIFSGKILERSTDLLPSYDYVVVGGGTSGLVVANRLSENKNTTVLVIEAGNFHKNEDFITIPLITTSNLPFLGTGPRNTIYDYNTTSTPQPHLVNRSLALPAGKAIGGSSAINGMVFMRGNAAEYDHWEELGNTGWNWKGLLPYFKKSEHFTPADEENVQEWGIGYDVNVHGVGGFVKNGFSRFVWPSTKNFLNAFLELGASYIKDSFSGLNTGVFFFLLSITPDSQERSTSQSFLPPTSHIPARPNLHILTSHTVTKINFSSTSSNYSSINSKQPRATGVEYAAGVDEERYSVNARKEVILSAGAQRTPQLLQISGIGRRDVLEDLGIEVVVESEGVGENYQDHLWFTIFSPAPNIEVQYGNLSTNATWAAEMRKLYDEKRDGPFTTFSANVFSFLPLATILNGSAPSVLYTLKSLSHSKNSSQYLLPSTPSSVHAGYKLQHQILTSNLLSTNTSHMEIIVGDTIIAPAIQLPFSRGRVSISSTSAFDPPLLNPNYLSHPIDLLQLTIAFNYTRFMRTAPSLQSISFTESYPGPNITTQAQIEEFIRETVVSENHHVGTASMLPRKLGGVVDERLRVYGVKGLRVVDASVIPMLVAAHLQATVYGVAEKGARMILEDA
;
A
#
# COMPACT_ATOMS: atom_id res chain seq x y z
N MET A 1 -74.66 31.26 -3.16
CA MET A 1 -73.77 30.91 -1.99
C MET A 1 -72.68 29.99 -2.47
N HIS A 2 -71.54 30.56 -2.70
CA HIS A 2 -70.34 29.83 -3.20
C HIS A 2 -69.50 29.38 -2.02
N PHE A 3 -69.20 28.10 -1.93
CA PHE A 3 -68.15 27.58 -1.04
C PHE A 3 -66.93 27.27 -1.88
N LEU A 4 -65.86 28.05 -1.63
CA LEU A 4 -64.52 27.77 -2.11
C LEU A 4 -63.89 26.68 -1.21
N TYR A 5 -63.43 25.57 -1.81
CA TYR A 5 -62.50 24.63 -1.16
C TYR A 5 -61.07 25.05 -1.48
N LEU A 6 -60.32 25.46 -0.45
CA LEU A 6 -58.86 25.62 -0.49
C LEU A 6 -58.24 24.26 -0.27
N SER A 7 -57.61 23.72 -1.30
CA SER A 7 -56.73 22.55 -1.16
C SER A 7 -55.32 23.01 -0.75
N CYS A 8 -54.94 22.78 0.50
CA CYS A 8 -53.56 22.89 0.94
C CYS A 8 -52.77 21.68 0.43
N ALA A 9 -51.97 21.84 -0.62
CA ALA A 9 -50.96 20.88 -1.03
C ALA A 9 -49.75 21.03 -0.10
N LEU A 10 -49.53 20.04 0.77
CA LEU A 10 -48.33 19.93 1.57
C LEU A 10 -47.17 19.51 0.64
N LEU A 11 -46.32 20.46 0.27
CA LEU A 11 -45.04 20.16 -0.37
C LEU A 11 -44.09 19.60 0.71
N VAL A 12 -43.95 18.30 0.75
CA VAL A 12 -42.86 17.66 1.51
C VAL A 12 -41.58 17.85 0.70
N ALA A 13 -40.82 18.88 1.04
CA ALA A 13 -39.48 19.05 0.52
C ALA A 13 -38.58 17.96 1.12
N VAL A 14 -38.29 16.94 0.35
CA VAL A 14 -37.22 15.96 0.65
C VAL A 14 -35.92 16.73 0.52
N PHE A 15 -35.42 17.25 1.61
CA PHE A 15 -34.03 17.67 1.71
C PHE A 15 -33.18 16.40 1.58
N LYS A 16 -32.75 16.06 0.37
CA LYS A 16 -31.56 15.26 0.21
C LYS A 16 -30.45 16.04 0.90
N ASN A 17 -29.89 15.47 1.95
CA ASN A 17 -28.65 15.96 2.54
C ASN A 17 -27.61 15.96 1.41
N VAL A 18 -27.44 17.09 0.77
CA VAL A 18 -26.29 17.35 -0.08
C VAL A 18 -25.13 17.43 0.90
N VAL A 19 -24.40 16.34 1.06
CA VAL A 19 -23.11 16.37 1.72
C VAL A 19 -22.25 17.31 0.87
N CYS A 20 -22.12 18.54 1.34
CA CYS A 20 -21.30 19.54 0.69
C CYS A 20 -19.86 19.11 0.90
N HIS A 21 -19.31 18.38 -0.05
CA HIS A 21 -17.88 18.14 -0.05
C HIS A 21 -17.17 19.49 -0.07
N PRO A 22 -16.10 19.66 0.72
CA PRO A 22 -15.33 20.88 0.70
C PRO A 22 -14.88 21.16 -0.74
N ILE A 23 -15.31 22.29 -1.29
CA ILE A 23 -14.95 22.71 -2.64
C ILE A 23 -13.44 22.91 -2.64
N PHE A 24 -12.70 22.11 -3.42
CA PHE A 24 -11.26 22.29 -3.62
C PHE A 24 -11.00 23.73 -4.07
N SER A 25 -10.23 24.47 -3.32
CA SER A 25 -9.94 25.89 -3.57
C SER A 25 -8.69 26.13 -4.44
N GLY A 26 -8.01 25.04 -4.84
CA GLY A 26 -7.08 25.05 -5.96
C GLY A 26 -7.83 25.03 -7.29
N LYS A 27 -7.11 24.79 -8.37
CA LYS A 27 -7.74 24.64 -9.68
C LYS A 27 -7.71 23.17 -10.10
N ILE A 28 -8.87 22.58 -10.23
CA ILE A 28 -9.03 21.31 -10.98
C ILE A 28 -9.10 21.71 -12.45
N LEU A 29 -8.21 21.15 -13.24
CA LEU A 29 -8.08 21.42 -14.66
C LEU A 29 -8.46 20.16 -15.43
N GLU A 30 -9.30 20.35 -16.44
CA GLU A 30 -9.72 19.28 -17.34
C GLU A 30 -9.06 19.40 -18.72
N ARG A 31 -8.47 20.57 -19.01
CA ARG A 31 -7.89 20.87 -20.31
C ARG A 31 -6.44 21.35 -20.18
N SER A 32 -5.60 20.88 -21.09
CA SER A 32 -4.21 21.30 -21.21
C SER A 32 -4.04 22.80 -21.43
N THR A 33 -5.03 23.46 -22.05
CA THR A 33 -5.02 24.91 -22.34
C THR A 33 -5.15 25.79 -21.10
N ASP A 34 -5.57 25.25 -19.96
CA ASP A 34 -5.80 25.99 -18.73
C ASP A 34 -4.57 26.01 -17.81
N LEU A 35 -3.49 25.31 -18.22
CA LEU A 35 -2.23 25.24 -17.48
C LEU A 35 -1.44 26.55 -17.58
N LEU A 36 -0.67 26.82 -16.53
CA LEU A 36 0.39 27.82 -16.62
C LEU A 36 1.50 27.31 -17.55
N PRO A 37 2.23 28.18 -18.24
CA PRO A 37 3.36 27.79 -19.09
C PRO A 37 4.47 27.03 -18.34
N SER A 38 4.58 27.27 -17.04
CA SER A 38 5.52 26.58 -16.16
C SER A 38 5.07 26.62 -14.71
N TYR A 39 5.50 25.63 -13.93
CA TYR A 39 5.31 25.53 -12.47
C TYR A 39 6.67 25.45 -11.77
N ASP A 40 6.72 25.73 -10.47
CA ASP A 40 7.93 25.46 -9.70
C ASP A 40 8.16 23.97 -9.56
N TYR A 41 7.09 23.23 -9.27
CA TYR A 41 7.11 21.78 -9.13
C TYR A 41 6.02 21.13 -9.99
N VAL A 42 6.39 20.03 -10.63
CA VAL A 42 5.44 19.14 -11.33
C VAL A 42 5.48 17.79 -10.62
N VAL A 43 4.36 17.40 -10.01
CA VAL A 43 4.17 16.12 -9.31
C VAL A 43 3.44 15.17 -10.24
N VAL A 44 4.06 14.04 -10.53
CA VAL A 44 3.52 13.01 -11.43
C VAL A 44 2.82 11.95 -10.60
N GLY A 45 1.50 11.93 -10.64
CA GLY A 45 0.61 11.06 -9.87
C GLY A 45 -0.03 11.77 -8.67
N GLY A 46 -1.37 11.81 -8.65
CA GLY A 46 -2.20 12.34 -7.56
C GLY A 46 -2.59 11.25 -6.55
N GLY A 47 -1.68 10.31 -6.29
CA GLY A 47 -1.89 9.17 -5.40
C GLY A 47 -1.57 9.45 -3.92
N THR A 48 -1.35 8.36 -3.18
CA THR A 48 -1.12 8.36 -1.72
C THR A 48 0.00 9.32 -1.31
N SER A 49 1.13 9.34 -2.01
CA SER A 49 2.26 10.21 -1.71
C SER A 49 2.21 11.55 -2.44
N GLY A 50 1.76 11.56 -3.71
CA GLY A 50 1.80 12.76 -4.54
C GLY A 50 0.96 13.91 -3.99
N LEU A 51 -0.23 13.62 -3.42
CA LEU A 51 -1.07 14.63 -2.79
C LEU A 51 -0.47 15.20 -1.50
N VAL A 52 0.27 14.40 -0.73
CA VAL A 52 1.04 14.87 0.42
C VAL A 52 2.11 15.87 -0.02
N VAL A 53 2.94 15.46 -0.99
CA VAL A 53 4.01 16.31 -1.53
C VAL A 53 3.44 17.61 -2.09
N ALA A 54 2.39 17.52 -2.91
CA ALA A 54 1.76 18.69 -3.52
C ALA A 54 1.18 19.65 -2.49
N ASN A 55 0.53 19.12 -1.44
CA ASN A 55 0.04 19.93 -0.32
C ASN A 55 1.17 20.70 0.34
N ARG A 56 2.24 20.00 0.77
CA ARG A 56 3.35 20.60 1.51
C ARG A 56 4.11 21.64 0.70
N LEU A 57 4.34 21.38 -0.58
CA LEU A 57 5.03 22.33 -1.46
C LEU A 57 4.21 23.60 -1.73
N SER A 58 2.87 23.46 -1.78
CA SER A 58 1.96 24.59 -2.02
C SER A 58 1.64 25.41 -0.77
N GLU A 59 2.13 25.05 0.42
CA GLU A 59 1.99 25.86 1.64
C GLU A 59 2.58 27.26 1.46
N ASN A 60 3.68 27.38 0.72
CA ASN A 60 4.21 28.67 0.29
C ASN A 60 3.39 29.20 -0.91
N LYS A 61 2.63 30.26 -0.70
CA LYS A 61 1.77 30.89 -1.72
C LYS A 61 2.50 31.36 -2.97
N ASN A 62 3.81 31.59 -2.89
CA ASN A 62 4.65 32.01 -4.02
C ASN A 62 5.18 30.82 -4.83
N THR A 63 4.88 29.58 -4.41
CA THR A 63 5.33 28.34 -5.06
C THR A 63 4.16 27.73 -5.82
N THR A 64 4.27 27.62 -7.13
CA THR A 64 3.25 27.00 -7.98
C THR A 64 3.52 25.50 -8.11
N VAL A 65 2.49 24.69 -7.89
CA VAL A 65 2.55 23.24 -7.95
C VAL A 65 1.48 22.69 -8.90
N LEU A 66 1.89 21.83 -9.83
CA LEU A 66 0.99 21.07 -10.68
C LEU A 66 1.06 19.59 -10.30
N VAL A 67 -0.11 18.97 -10.11
CA VAL A 67 -0.27 17.52 -10.06
C VAL A 67 -0.87 17.06 -11.39
N ILE A 68 -0.31 16.03 -12.00
CA ILE A 68 -0.91 15.36 -13.18
C ILE A 68 -1.27 13.94 -12.77
N GLU A 69 -2.56 13.59 -12.89
CA GLU A 69 -3.10 12.28 -12.50
C GLU A 69 -3.85 11.62 -13.67
N ALA A 70 -3.55 10.35 -13.90
CA ALA A 70 -4.14 9.57 -14.99
C ALA A 70 -5.63 9.26 -14.75
N GLY A 71 -6.05 9.16 -13.50
CA GLY A 71 -7.44 8.96 -13.11
C GLY A 71 -8.17 10.27 -12.81
N ASN A 72 -9.39 10.12 -12.29
CA ASN A 72 -10.23 11.24 -11.88
C ASN A 72 -10.62 11.10 -10.41
N PHE A 73 -11.36 12.05 -9.87
CA PHE A 73 -11.98 11.93 -8.56
C PHE A 73 -13.03 10.79 -8.59
N HIS A 74 -13.09 10.00 -7.52
CA HIS A 74 -14.21 9.09 -7.32
C HIS A 74 -15.47 9.87 -6.92
N LYS A 75 -16.64 9.31 -7.20
CA LYS A 75 -17.94 9.94 -6.95
C LYS A 75 -18.54 9.54 -5.60
N ASN A 76 -17.70 9.05 -4.68
CA ASN A 76 -18.10 8.53 -3.36
C ASN A 76 -19.03 7.32 -3.45
N GLU A 77 -18.75 6.46 -4.40
CA GLU A 77 -19.44 5.18 -4.52
C GLU A 77 -19.23 4.34 -3.25
N ASP A 78 -20.25 3.60 -2.84
CA ASP A 78 -20.26 2.77 -1.64
C ASP A 78 -19.05 1.79 -1.59
N PHE A 79 -18.67 1.23 -2.75
CA PHE A 79 -17.53 0.33 -2.87
C PHE A 79 -16.17 1.02 -2.70
N ILE A 80 -16.14 2.35 -2.67
CA ILE A 80 -14.96 3.15 -2.30
C ILE A 80 -15.03 3.57 -0.84
N THR A 81 -16.18 4.07 -0.39
CA THR A 81 -16.29 4.81 0.88
C THR A 81 -16.64 3.95 2.08
N ILE A 82 -17.46 2.90 1.90
CA ILE A 82 -17.96 2.08 3.01
C ILE A 82 -16.98 0.95 3.34
N PRO A 83 -16.44 0.88 4.58
CA PRO A 83 -15.39 -0.05 4.96
C PRO A 83 -15.66 -1.50 4.59
N LEU A 84 -16.81 -2.02 4.96
CA LEU A 84 -17.16 -3.42 4.69
C LEU A 84 -17.23 -3.74 3.19
N ILE A 85 -17.80 -2.82 2.39
CA ILE A 85 -18.03 -3.05 0.95
C ILE A 85 -16.72 -3.02 0.19
N THR A 86 -15.77 -2.16 0.56
CA THR A 86 -14.50 -2.03 -0.15
C THR A 86 -13.65 -3.30 -0.14
N THR A 87 -13.83 -4.13 0.86
CA THR A 87 -13.09 -5.38 1.07
C THR A 87 -13.93 -6.63 0.82
N SER A 88 -15.23 -6.44 0.56
CA SER A 88 -16.17 -7.53 0.34
C SER A 88 -15.92 -8.23 -0.99
N ASN A 89 -15.95 -9.55 -0.95
CA ASN A 89 -16.10 -10.40 -2.13
C ASN A 89 -17.53 -11.00 -2.21
N LEU A 90 -18.46 -10.46 -1.43
CA LEU A 90 -19.84 -10.96 -1.39
C LEU A 90 -20.61 -10.40 -2.60
N PRO A 91 -21.18 -11.24 -3.46
CA PRO A 91 -21.79 -10.82 -4.73
C PRO A 91 -22.86 -9.74 -4.61
N PHE A 92 -23.61 -9.73 -3.50
CA PHE A 92 -24.71 -8.77 -3.27
C PHE A 92 -24.21 -7.43 -2.67
N LEU A 93 -22.98 -7.36 -2.13
CA LEU A 93 -22.34 -6.12 -1.67
C LEU A 93 -21.45 -5.48 -2.73
N GLY A 94 -21.22 -6.18 -3.85
CA GLY A 94 -20.27 -5.75 -4.89
C GLY A 94 -18.86 -6.30 -4.67
N THR A 95 -18.00 -6.06 -5.63
CA THR A 95 -16.62 -6.61 -5.67
C THR A 95 -15.56 -5.61 -5.20
N GLY A 96 -15.95 -4.59 -4.44
CA GLY A 96 -15.06 -3.51 -4.07
C GLY A 96 -14.56 -2.71 -5.29
N PRO A 97 -13.50 -1.90 -5.16
CA PRO A 97 -13.03 -1.00 -6.21
C PRO A 97 -12.16 -1.66 -7.28
N ARG A 98 -11.81 -2.95 -7.14
CA ARG A 98 -11.01 -3.69 -8.13
C ARG A 98 -11.77 -3.89 -9.43
N ASN A 99 -11.06 -3.91 -10.55
CA ASN A 99 -11.64 -4.04 -11.90
C ASN A 99 -12.64 -2.92 -12.26
N THR A 100 -12.53 -1.76 -11.62
CA THR A 100 -13.30 -0.56 -11.94
C THR A 100 -12.44 0.44 -12.72
N ILE A 101 -13.02 1.57 -13.10
CA ILE A 101 -12.28 2.70 -13.71
C ILE A 101 -11.22 3.31 -12.79
N TYR A 102 -11.27 3.00 -11.49
CA TYR A 102 -10.34 3.47 -10.46
C TYR A 102 -9.16 2.53 -10.23
N ASP A 103 -9.07 1.46 -11.01
CA ASP A 103 -7.99 0.46 -10.96
C ASP A 103 -7.27 0.40 -12.30
N TYR A 104 -5.94 0.36 -12.29
CA TYR A 104 -5.15 0.07 -13.50
C TYR A 104 -5.35 -1.34 -14.03
N ASN A 105 -5.93 -2.24 -13.24
CA ASN A 105 -6.23 -3.62 -13.58
C ASN A 105 -5.01 -4.37 -14.14
N THR A 106 -3.86 -4.21 -13.47
CA THR A 106 -2.61 -4.84 -13.87
C THR A 106 -2.52 -6.28 -13.36
N THR A 107 -1.76 -7.10 -14.10
CA THR A 107 -1.48 -8.49 -13.73
C THR A 107 0.00 -8.78 -13.82
N SER A 108 0.47 -9.77 -13.06
CA SER A 108 1.84 -10.25 -13.19
C SER A 108 2.05 -11.02 -14.51
N THR A 109 3.30 -11.11 -14.95
CA THR A 109 3.71 -12.16 -15.87
C THR A 109 3.43 -13.54 -15.23
N PRO A 110 3.32 -14.62 -16.01
CA PRO A 110 3.22 -15.97 -15.45
C PRO A 110 4.36 -16.25 -14.47
N GLN A 111 4.02 -16.77 -13.27
CA GLN A 111 4.96 -17.01 -12.20
C GLN A 111 5.35 -18.49 -12.12
N PRO A 112 6.58 -18.86 -12.49
CA PRO A 112 7.00 -20.29 -12.58
C PRO A 112 6.82 -21.04 -11.25
N HIS A 113 7.08 -20.37 -10.11
CA HIS A 113 6.96 -20.97 -8.79
C HIS A 113 5.52 -21.02 -8.25
N LEU A 114 4.56 -20.45 -8.98
CA LEU A 114 3.12 -20.49 -8.70
C LEU A 114 2.36 -21.28 -9.76
N VAL A 115 2.90 -22.39 -10.25
CA VAL A 115 2.30 -23.25 -11.30
C VAL A 115 1.97 -22.45 -12.57
N ASN A 116 2.84 -21.47 -12.91
CA ASN A 116 2.68 -20.53 -14.03
C ASN A 116 1.41 -19.66 -13.99
N ARG A 117 0.83 -19.45 -12.81
CA ARG A 117 -0.29 -18.52 -12.65
C ARG A 117 0.17 -17.06 -12.83
N SER A 118 -0.71 -16.24 -13.39
CA SER A 118 -0.63 -14.78 -13.31
C SER A 118 -1.54 -14.28 -12.19
N LEU A 119 -1.05 -13.35 -11.37
CA LEU A 119 -1.81 -12.77 -10.27
C LEU A 119 -2.30 -11.36 -10.62
N ALA A 120 -3.51 -11.02 -10.20
CA ALA A 120 -3.98 -9.64 -10.23
C ALA A 120 -3.14 -8.78 -9.26
N LEU A 121 -2.69 -7.64 -9.74
CA LEU A 121 -1.84 -6.68 -9.02
C LEU A 121 -2.47 -5.27 -9.12
N PRO A 122 -3.66 -5.04 -8.54
CA PRO A 122 -4.36 -3.77 -8.65
C PRO A 122 -3.53 -2.60 -8.15
N ALA A 123 -3.71 -1.46 -8.80
CA ALA A 123 -3.11 -0.19 -8.42
C ALA A 123 -4.08 0.95 -8.71
N GLY A 124 -4.22 1.90 -7.78
CA GLY A 124 -5.21 2.97 -7.90
C GLY A 124 -4.94 3.92 -9.06
N LYS A 125 -5.97 4.15 -9.90
CA LYS A 125 -6.02 5.12 -11.00
C LYS A 125 -7.08 6.16 -10.68
N ALA A 126 -6.81 6.99 -9.70
CA ALA A 126 -7.73 8.02 -9.21
C ALA A 126 -6.97 9.07 -8.41
N ILE A 127 -7.55 10.23 -8.22
CA ILE A 127 -7.13 11.15 -7.15
C ILE A 127 -7.30 10.42 -5.81
N GLY A 128 -6.22 10.34 -5.06
CA GLY A 128 -6.10 9.45 -3.89
C GLY A 128 -5.30 8.17 -4.16
N GLY A 129 -5.15 7.77 -5.43
CA GLY A 129 -4.40 6.58 -5.84
C GLY A 129 -4.84 5.32 -5.09
N SER A 130 -3.88 4.48 -4.69
CA SER A 130 -4.17 3.24 -3.98
C SER A 130 -4.79 3.43 -2.59
N SER A 131 -4.69 4.64 -1.96
CA SER A 131 -5.44 4.93 -0.73
C SER A 131 -6.96 4.97 -0.93
N ALA A 132 -7.42 5.17 -2.18
CA ALA A 132 -8.85 5.14 -2.52
C ALA A 132 -9.39 3.72 -2.76
N ILE A 133 -8.52 2.73 -3.01
CA ILE A 133 -8.96 1.37 -3.39
C ILE A 133 -8.43 0.25 -2.49
N ASN A 134 -7.64 0.56 -1.47
CA ASN A 134 -7.06 -0.43 -0.54
C ASN A 134 -8.07 -0.94 0.51
N GLY A 135 -7.64 -1.86 1.38
CA GLY A 135 -8.42 -2.38 2.51
C GLY A 135 -8.50 -1.46 3.73
N MET A 136 -7.99 -0.23 3.66
CA MET A 136 -8.01 0.79 4.74
C MET A 136 -7.24 0.44 6.01
N VAL A 137 -6.66 -0.73 6.17
CA VAL A 137 -5.87 -1.05 7.36
C VAL A 137 -4.75 -0.03 7.52
N PHE A 138 -4.69 0.59 8.70
CA PHE A 138 -3.75 1.66 9.00
C PHE A 138 -2.88 1.27 10.18
N MET A 139 -1.57 1.11 9.95
CA MET A 139 -0.64 0.65 10.98
C MET A 139 0.80 0.99 10.60
N ARG A 140 1.74 0.80 11.55
CA ARG A 140 3.18 0.91 11.33
C ARG A 140 3.84 -0.44 11.58
N GLY A 141 5.01 -0.66 10.93
CA GLY A 141 5.87 -1.80 11.20
C GLY A 141 6.65 -1.68 12.51
N ASN A 142 7.43 -2.69 12.84
CA ASN A 142 8.34 -2.65 13.97
C ASN A 142 9.47 -1.64 13.75
N ALA A 143 9.92 -1.00 14.81
CA ALA A 143 11.02 -0.03 14.77
C ALA A 143 12.28 -0.63 14.13
N ALA A 144 12.63 -1.87 14.48
CA ALA A 144 13.80 -2.57 13.93
C ALA A 144 13.75 -2.72 12.40
N GLU A 145 12.55 -2.90 11.82
CA GLU A 145 12.38 -3.07 10.38
C GLU A 145 12.65 -1.77 9.60
N TYR A 146 12.30 -0.62 10.17
CA TYR A 146 12.70 0.69 9.61
C TYR A 146 14.17 0.98 9.84
N ASP A 147 14.76 0.52 10.96
CA ASP A 147 16.17 0.72 11.25
C ASP A 147 17.06 -0.03 10.24
N HIS A 148 16.57 -1.14 9.66
CA HIS A 148 17.23 -1.83 8.54
C HIS A 148 17.42 -0.93 7.31
N TRP A 149 16.59 0.08 7.08
CA TRP A 149 16.77 1.01 5.95
C TRP A 149 18.03 1.85 6.14
N GLU A 150 18.35 2.24 7.38
CA GLU A 150 19.61 2.93 7.68
C GLU A 150 20.81 2.00 7.59
N GLU A 151 20.70 0.75 8.00
CA GLU A 151 21.74 -0.29 7.84
C GLU A 151 22.10 -0.51 6.36
N LEU A 152 21.15 -0.33 5.45
CA LEU A 152 21.37 -0.36 4.01
C LEU A 152 22.14 0.85 3.47
N GLY A 153 22.45 1.83 4.30
CA GLY A 153 23.21 3.03 3.95
C GLY A 153 22.40 4.32 3.79
N ASN A 154 21.13 4.32 4.19
CA ASN A 154 20.24 5.47 4.07
C ASN A 154 20.18 6.26 5.38
N THR A 155 21.15 7.08 5.64
CA THR A 155 21.27 7.85 6.91
C THR A 155 20.01 8.62 7.25
N GLY A 156 19.52 8.43 8.48
CA GLY A 156 18.31 9.07 9.00
C GLY A 156 17.00 8.45 8.56
N TRP A 157 17.02 7.39 7.74
CA TRP A 157 15.84 6.59 7.39
C TRP A 157 15.72 5.39 8.33
N ASN A 158 15.43 5.66 9.58
CA ASN A 158 15.20 4.72 10.66
C ASN A 158 13.91 5.08 11.39
N TRP A 159 13.51 4.29 12.37
CA TRP A 159 12.30 4.55 13.17
C TRP A 159 12.27 5.96 13.76
N LYS A 160 13.35 6.37 14.42
CA LYS A 160 13.47 7.70 15.04
C LYS A 160 13.32 8.82 14.02
N GLY A 161 13.89 8.64 12.83
CA GLY A 161 13.85 9.62 11.73
C GLY A 161 12.53 9.66 10.97
N LEU A 162 11.69 8.61 11.07
CA LEU A 162 10.39 8.52 10.42
C LEU A 162 9.22 8.86 11.36
N LEU A 163 9.32 8.56 12.65
CA LEU A 163 8.24 8.73 13.62
C LEU A 163 7.59 10.13 13.61
N PRO A 164 8.35 11.26 13.53
CA PRO A 164 7.74 12.58 13.46
C PRO A 164 6.86 12.77 12.23
N TYR A 165 7.20 12.14 11.10
CA TYR A 165 6.48 12.23 9.84
C TYR A 165 5.25 11.31 9.80
N PHE A 166 5.31 10.14 10.44
CA PHE A 166 4.13 9.32 10.70
C PHE A 166 3.10 10.13 11.48
N LYS A 167 3.49 10.69 12.62
CA LYS A 167 2.61 11.51 13.46
C LYS A 167 2.09 12.76 12.75
N LYS A 168 2.89 13.35 11.86
CA LYS A 168 2.50 14.53 11.09
C LYS A 168 1.41 14.24 10.06
N SER A 169 1.37 13.03 9.51
CA SER A 169 0.40 12.66 8.48
C SER A 169 -0.98 12.31 9.04
N GLU A 170 -1.05 11.80 10.27
CA GLU A 170 -2.26 11.18 10.84
C GLU A 170 -3.03 12.11 11.79
N HIS A 171 -4.33 11.84 11.85
CA HIS A 171 -5.24 12.37 12.86
C HIS A 171 -5.96 11.20 13.51
N PHE A 172 -5.40 10.73 14.60
CA PHE A 172 -5.91 9.59 15.35
C PHE A 172 -7.16 9.95 16.15
N THR A 173 -8.15 9.04 16.11
CA THR A 173 -9.35 9.10 16.95
C THR A 173 -9.38 7.86 17.85
N PRO A 174 -9.41 8.04 19.18
CA PRO A 174 -9.56 6.94 20.14
C PRO A 174 -10.82 6.11 19.89
N ALA A 175 -10.83 4.87 20.39
CA ALA A 175 -12.03 4.04 20.43
C ALA A 175 -13.08 4.64 21.39
N ASP A 176 -14.36 4.37 21.13
CA ASP A 176 -15.45 4.72 22.04
C ASP A 176 -15.24 4.01 23.39
N GLU A 177 -15.58 4.69 24.50
CA GLU A 177 -15.37 4.15 25.86
C GLU A 177 -16.08 2.80 26.09
N GLU A 178 -17.25 2.62 25.50
CA GLU A 178 -18.00 1.36 25.55
C GLU A 178 -17.19 0.21 24.94
N ASN A 179 -16.63 0.43 23.74
CA ASN A 179 -15.78 -0.56 23.06
C ASN A 179 -14.47 -0.83 23.83
N VAL A 180 -13.89 0.19 24.46
CA VAL A 180 -12.71 -0.01 25.32
C VAL A 180 -13.04 -0.92 26.49
N GLN A 181 -14.18 -0.69 27.17
CA GLN A 181 -14.58 -1.48 28.35
C GLN A 181 -15.02 -2.90 27.97
N GLU A 182 -15.80 -3.04 26.89
CA GLU A 182 -16.36 -4.33 26.49
C GLU A 182 -15.30 -5.25 25.87
N TRP A 183 -14.44 -4.69 24.99
CA TRP A 183 -13.53 -5.50 24.15
C TRP A 183 -12.08 -5.46 24.63
N GLY A 184 -11.73 -4.57 25.56
CA GLY A 184 -10.36 -4.41 26.02
C GLY A 184 -9.44 -3.75 24.98
N ILE A 185 -9.98 -2.87 24.12
CA ILE A 185 -9.21 -2.15 23.10
C ILE A 185 -8.18 -1.25 23.78
N GLY A 186 -6.89 -1.55 23.53
CA GLY A 186 -5.79 -0.74 24.04
C GLY A 186 -5.29 0.26 23.00
N TYR A 187 -4.87 1.44 23.47
CA TYR A 187 -4.14 2.43 22.67
C TYR A 187 -3.30 3.34 23.58
N ASP A 188 -2.34 4.05 22.99
CA ASP A 188 -1.55 5.09 23.66
C ASP A 188 -1.55 6.35 22.79
N VAL A 189 -2.29 7.37 23.21
CA VAL A 189 -2.40 8.65 22.48
C VAL A 189 -1.05 9.33 22.22
N ASN A 190 -0.02 9.03 23.04
CA ASN A 190 1.29 9.65 22.90
C ASN A 190 2.09 9.14 21.70
N VAL A 191 1.76 7.95 21.16
CA VAL A 191 2.44 7.42 19.97
C VAL A 191 1.80 7.91 18.68
N HIS A 192 0.61 8.49 18.75
CA HIS A 192 -0.16 8.98 17.60
C HIS A 192 0.04 10.47 17.31
N GLY A 193 -0.35 10.86 16.08
CA GLY A 193 -0.52 12.24 15.67
C GLY A 193 -1.99 12.64 15.72
N VAL A 194 -2.26 13.89 16.11
CA VAL A 194 -3.64 14.43 16.21
C VAL A 194 -3.88 15.64 15.29
N GLY A 195 -2.85 16.10 14.58
CA GLY A 195 -2.89 17.30 13.74
C GLY A 195 -2.75 17.04 12.25
N GLY A 196 -2.64 15.79 11.84
CA GLY A 196 -2.50 15.40 10.44
C GLY A 196 -3.83 15.39 9.69
N PHE A 197 -3.75 15.06 8.41
CA PHE A 197 -4.92 15.13 7.52
C PHE A 197 -5.60 13.79 7.32
N VAL A 198 -4.85 12.68 7.39
CA VAL A 198 -5.43 11.34 7.25
C VAL A 198 -6.11 10.95 8.55
N LYS A 199 -7.42 10.81 8.50
CA LYS A 199 -8.21 10.36 9.65
C LYS A 199 -8.03 8.86 9.81
N ASN A 200 -7.80 8.42 11.04
CA ASN A 200 -7.77 7.01 11.39
C ASN A 200 -8.37 6.79 12.78
N GLY A 201 -8.85 5.58 13.01
CA GLY A 201 -9.46 5.21 14.28
C GLY A 201 -9.92 3.76 14.27
N PHE A 202 -10.43 3.32 15.40
CA PHE A 202 -11.09 2.02 15.52
C PHE A 202 -12.48 2.06 14.90
N SER A 203 -12.93 0.93 14.34
CA SER A 203 -14.31 0.77 13.91
C SER A 203 -15.26 0.78 15.11
N ARG A 204 -16.48 1.27 14.91
CA ARG A 204 -17.50 1.26 15.99
C ARG A 204 -18.01 -0.13 16.30
N PHE A 205 -18.04 -1.01 15.31
CA PHE A 205 -18.53 -2.37 15.47
C PHE A 205 -17.36 -3.36 15.63
N VAL A 206 -17.52 -4.29 16.58
CA VAL A 206 -16.60 -5.39 16.80
C VAL A 206 -17.35 -6.72 16.63
N TRP A 207 -16.83 -7.59 15.76
CA TRP A 207 -17.40 -8.92 15.55
C TRP A 207 -17.31 -9.75 16.83
N PRO A 208 -18.38 -10.47 17.25
CA PRO A 208 -18.38 -11.26 18.49
C PRO A 208 -17.25 -12.29 18.57
N SER A 209 -16.86 -12.89 17.45
CA SER A 209 -15.76 -13.85 17.36
C SER A 209 -14.38 -13.26 17.71
N THR A 210 -14.24 -11.93 17.71
CA THR A 210 -12.97 -11.24 17.99
C THR A 210 -12.36 -11.69 19.32
N LYS A 211 -13.16 -11.86 20.38
CA LYS A 211 -12.69 -12.37 21.69
C LYS A 211 -12.10 -13.77 21.59
N ASN A 212 -12.71 -14.63 20.79
CA ASN A 212 -12.25 -16.00 20.60
C ASN A 212 -10.88 -16.05 19.91
N PHE A 213 -10.69 -15.23 18.85
CA PHE A 213 -9.40 -15.15 18.15
C PHE A 213 -8.33 -14.48 19.02
N LEU A 214 -8.64 -13.37 19.70
CA LEU A 214 -7.72 -12.72 20.62
C LEU A 214 -7.23 -13.70 21.69
N ASN A 215 -8.15 -14.38 22.35
CA ASN A 215 -7.82 -15.36 23.38
C ASN A 215 -7.00 -16.53 22.82
N ALA A 216 -7.33 -17.03 21.63
CA ALA A 216 -6.58 -18.11 21.00
C ALA A 216 -5.12 -17.74 20.77
N PHE A 217 -4.83 -16.54 20.31
CA PHE A 217 -3.45 -16.06 20.18
C PHE A 217 -2.72 -15.99 21.52
N LEU A 218 -3.39 -15.51 22.58
CA LEU A 218 -2.84 -15.44 23.93
C LEU A 218 -2.60 -16.84 24.53
N GLU A 219 -3.55 -17.75 24.37
CA GLU A 219 -3.45 -19.16 24.78
C GLU A 219 -2.26 -19.87 24.13
N LEU A 220 -1.88 -19.46 22.91
CA LEU A 220 -0.77 -20.00 22.14
C LEU A 220 0.55 -19.21 22.32
N GLY A 221 0.58 -18.29 23.28
CA GLY A 221 1.79 -17.59 23.70
C GLY A 221 2.12 -16.32 22.93
N ALA A 222 1.23 -15.79 22.10
CA ALA A 222 1.39 -14.45 21.54
C ALA A 222 1.16 -13.38 22.63
N SER A 223 1.86 -12.25 22.53
CA SER A 223 1.66 -11.13 23.44
C SER A 223 0.52 -10.23 22.95
N TYR A 224 -0.28 -9.69 23.88
CA TYR A 224 -1.19 -8.60 23.55
C TYR A 224 -0.39 -7.31 23.37
N ILE A 225 -0.52 -6.67 22.23
CA ILE A 225 0.11 -5.38 21.95
C ILE A 225 -0.93 -4.30 22.14
N LYS A 226 -0.71 -3.46 23.15
CA LYS A 226 -1.62 -2.37 23.50
C LYS A 226 -1.81 -1.39 22.32
N ASP A 227 -0.73 -1.12 21.58
CA ASP A 227 -0.74 -0.18 20.47
C ASP A 227 0.36 -0.52 19.47
N SER A 228 -0.03 -0.94 18.27
CA SER A 228 0.91 -1.31 17.18
C SER A 228 1.65 -0.11 16.57
N PHE A 229 1.30 1.13 16.95
CA PHE A 229 1.94 2.36 16.47
C PHE A 229 3.17 2.76 17.29
N SER A 230 3.45 2.05 18.37
CA SER A 230 4.61 2.31 19.26
C SER A 230 5.96 1.93 18.65
N GLY A 231 5.98 1.24 17.50
CA GLY A 231 7.16 0.61 16.91
C GLY A 231 7.37 -0.84 17.38
N LEU A 232 6.36 -1.40 18.03
CA LEU A 232 6.28 -2.81 18.38
C LEU A 232 4.90 -3.34 17.96
N ASN A 233 4.88 -4.24 16.96
CA ASN A 233 3.66 -4.92 16.51
C ASN A 233 3.76 -6.45 16.59
N THR A 234 4.81 -6.98 17.23
CA THR A 234 5.02 -8.43 17.40
C THR A 234 4.08 -9.02 18.44
N GLY A 235 2.87 -9.38 18.02
CA GLY A 235 1.82 -9.93 18.87
C GLY A 235 0.44 -9.80 18.23
N VAL A 236 -0.61 -9.80 19.06
CA VAL A 236 -1.99 -9.59 18.64
C VAL A 236 -2.50 -8.25 19.13
N PHE A 237 -3.25 -7.53 18.29
CA PHE A 237 -3.76 -6.20 18.60
C PHE A 237 -5.02 -5.87 17.79
N PHE A 238 -5.80 -4.91 18.30
CA PHE A 238 -6.85 -4.26 17.52
C PHE A 238 -6.21 -3.30 16.52
N PHE A 239 -6.55 -3.43 15.25
CA PHE A 239 -5.98 -2.55 14.22
C PHE A 239 -6.86 -1.33 13.95
N LEU A 240 -6.24 -0.27 13.44
CA LEU A 240 -6.92 0.93 13.01
C LEU A 240 -7.29 0.84 11.52
N LEU A 241 -8.35 1.54 11.18
CA LEU A 241 -8.72 1.81 9.79
C LEU A 241 -8.49 3.29 9.46
N SER A 242 -8.16 3.58 8.20
CA SER A 242 -8.17 4.95 7.68
C SER A 242 -9.63 5.36 7.40
N ILE A 243 -10.32 5.76 8.44
CA ILE A 243 -11.73 6.16 8.45
C ILE A 243 -11.93 7.52 9.11
N THR A 244 -12.96 8.24 8.64
CA THR A 244 -13.41 9.49 9.25
C THR A 244 -14.29 9.15 10.45
N PRO A 245 -14.03 9.68 11.65
CA PRO A 245 -14.70 9.24 12.87
C PRO A 245 -16.22 9.46 12.85
N ASP A 246 -16.69 10.57 12.29
CA ASP A 246 -18.11 10.90 12.27
C ASP A 246 -18.90 10.12 11.22
N SER A 247 -18.39 10.06 9.99
CA SER A 247 -19.07 9.40 8.87
C SER A 247 -18.77 7.92 8.77
N GLN A 248 -17.76 7.40 9.46
CA GLN A 248 -17.28 6.02 9.34
C GLN A 248 -17.03 5.62 7.88
N GLU A 249 -16.56 6.58 7.09
CA GLU A 249 -16.20 6.41 5.69
C GLU A 249 -14.68 6.45 5.53
N ARG A 250 -14.20 5.85 4.45
CA ARG A 250 -12.78 5.86 4.07
C ARG A 250 -12.18 7.28 4.11
N SER A 251 -11.04 7.42 4.75
CA SER A 251 -10.15 8.57 4.65
C SER A 251 -8.99 8.24 3.69
N THR A 252 -8.75 9.09 2.70
CA THR A 252 -7.72 8.90 1.67
C THR A 252 -6.74 10.06 1.68
N SER A 253 -5.73 10.01 0.81
CA SER A 253 -4.85 11.15 0.58
C SER A 253 -5.57 12.38 0.00
N GLN A 254 -6.81 12.28 -0.44
CA GLN A 254 -7.63 13.45 -0.80
C GLN A 254 -7.82 14.41 0.38
N SER A 255 -7.70 13.93 1.63
CA SER A 255 -7.73 14.78 2.83
C SER A 255 -6.61 15.82 2.88
N PHE A 256 -5.56 15.67 2.07
CA PHE A 256 -4.54 16.70 1.86
C PHE A 256 -4.95 17.81 0.89
N LEU A 257 -6.10 17.68 0.23
CA LEU A 257 -6.57 18.71 -0.71
C LEU A 257 -7.40 19.78 0.01
N PRO A 258 -7.07 21.08 -0.18
CA PRO A 258 -7.86 22.19 0.38
C PRO A 258 -9.14 22.47 -0.42
N PRO A 259 -10.18 23.08 0.20
CA PRO A 259 -10.22 23.46 1.58
C PRO A 259 -10.76 22.33 2.46
N THR A 260 -10.08 22.04 3.53
CA THR A 260 -10.70 21.39 4.67
C THR A 260 -10.87 22.43 5.77
N SER A 261 -11.58 22.13 6.85
CA SER A 261 -11.68 23.02 8.01
C SER A 261 -10.31 23.46 8.56
N HIS A 262 -9.24 22.75 8.20
CA HIS A 262 -7.88 22.97 8.71
C HIS A 262 -6.87 23.33 7.63
N ILE A 263 -7.20 23.25 6.34
CA ILE A 263 -6.30 23.62 5.25
C ILE A 263 -6.83 24.86 4.54
N PRO A 264 -6.08 25.98 4.58
CA PRO A 264 -6.45 27.19 3.84
C PRO A 264 -6.48 26.95 2.33
N ALA A 265 -7.19 27.81 1.63
CA ALA A 265 -7.20 27.85 0.16
C ALA A 265 -5.79 27.85 -0.45
N ARG A 266 -5.59 27.06 -1.50
CA ARG A 266 -4.32 26.88 -2.22
C ARG A 266 -4.47 27.23 -3.72
N PRO A 267 -4.67 28.51 -4.10
CA PRO A 267 -4.86 28.88 -5.49
C PRO A 267 -3.63 28.60 -6.38
N ASN A 268 -2.47 28.36 -5.75
CA ASN A 268 -1.21 27.99 -6.36
C ASN A 268 -1.02 26.47 -6.56
N LEU A 269 -2.00 25.65 -6.14
CA LEU A 269 -2.04 24.20 -6.38
C LEU A 269 -3.04 23.89 -7.50
N HIS A 270 -2.54 23.38 -8.61
CA HIS A 270 -3.33 22.96 -9.75
C HIS A 270 -3.29 21.43 -9.88
N ILE A 271 -4.41 20.83 -10.26
CA ILE A 271 -4.53 19.39 -10.49
C ILE A 271 -5.12 19.19 -11.88
N LEU A 272 -4.38 18.52 -12.75
CA LEU A 272 -4.83 18.05 -14.06
C LEU A 272 -5.19 16.58 -13.94
N THR A 273 -6.46 16.24 -14.10
CA THR A 273 -6.97 14.87 -14.04
C THR A 273 -7.13 14.25 -15.43
N SER A 274 -7.29 12.94 -15.48
CA SER A 274 -7.50 12.19 -16.73
C SER A 274 -6.40 12.36 -17.78
N HIS A 275 -5.17 12.65 -17.31
CA HIS A 275 -4.00 12.79 -18.17
C HIS A 275 -2.84 11.94 -17.64
N THR A 276 -2.25 11.16 -18.53
CA THR A 276 -1.08 10.32 -18.23
C THR A 276 0.20 11.06 -18.63
N VAL A 277 1.14 11.15 -17.70
CA VAL A 277 2.50 11.60 -18.04
C VAL A 277 3.18 10.52 -18.86
N THR A 278 3.64 10.88 -20.04
CA THR A 278 4.16 9.95 -21.03
C THR A 278 5.69 9.95 -21.09
N LYS A 279 6.33 11.06 -20.70
CA LYS A 279 7.79 11.18 -20.70
C LYS A 279 8.27 12.31 -19.79
N ILE A 280 9.47 12.15 -19.24
CA ILE A 280 10.20 13.24 -18.57
C ILE A 280 11.04 13.97 -19.62
N ASN A 281 10.95 15.29 -19.66
CA ASN A 281 11.74 16.14 -20.55
C ASN A 281 13.06 16.53 -19.89
N PHE A 282 14.15 16.45 -20.64
CA PHE A 282 15.47 16.82 -20.14
C PHE A 282 16.04 18.01 -20.94
N SER A 283 16.89 18.81 -20.29
CA SER A 283 17.73 19.78 -21.02
C SER A 283 18.63 19.02 -21.99
N SER A 284 18.75 19.52 -23.22
CA SER A 284 19.65 18.95 -24.23
C SER A 284 21.06 18.82 -23.64
N THR A 285 21.56 17.62 -23.53
CA THR A 285 22.99 17.37 -23.40
C THR A 285 23.55 17.50 -24.82
N SER A 286 24.53 18.41 -25.04
CA SER A 286 25.23 18.42 -26.33
C SER A 286 25.76 17.01 -26.60
N SER A 287 25.40 16.45 -27.74
CA SER A 287 25.63 15.06 -28.17
C SER A 287 27.11 14.63 -28.33
N ASN A 288 28.05 15.36 -27.77
CA ASN A 288 29.46 15.02 -27.78
C ASN A 288 29.87 14.34 -26.46
N TYR A 289 29.67 13.06 -26.37
CA TYR A 289 30.11 12.16 -25.28
C TYR A 289 31.65 12.15 -25.04
N SER A 290 32.43 12.93 -25.76
CA SER A 290 33.90 12.90 -25.70
C SER A 290 34.54 13.97 -24.81
N SER A 291 33.74 14.78 -24.09
CA SER A 291 34.32 15.75 -23.14
C SER A 291 34.02 15.36 -21.70
N ILE A 292 35.07 15.27 -20.87
CA ILE A 292 35.08 15.05 -19.41
C ILE A 292 34.20 16.10 -18.64
N ASN A 293 33.61 17.06 -19.34
CA ASN A 293 32.76 18.15 -18.84
C ASN A 293 31.28 18.04 -19.31
N SER A 294 30.73 16.86 -19.68
CA SER A 294 29.31 16.75 -20.02
C SER A 294 28.46 17.16 -18.82
N LYS A 295 27.68 18.24 -18.95
CA LYS A 295 26.79 18.71 -17.90
C LYS A 295 25.75 17.62 -17.63
N GLN A 296 25.65 17.20 -16.38
CA GLN A 296 24.61 16.25 -15.91
C GLN A 296 23.24 16.69 -16.43
N PRO A 297 22.43 15.78 -17.05
CA PRO A 297 21.09 16.12 -17.54
C PRO A 297 20.22 16.65 -16.41
N ARG A 298 19.35 17.62 -16.76
CA ARG A 298 18.38 18.19 -15.82
C ARG A 298 16.97 17.90 -16.33
N ALA A 299 16.09 17.38 -15.46
CA ALA A 299 14.66 17.32 -15.75
C ALA A 299 14.11 18.76 -15.82
N THR A 300 13.46 19.09 -16.93
CA THR A 300 12.92 20.42 -17.22
C THR A 300 11.41 20.48 -17.24
N GLY A 301 10.73 19.33 -17.18
CA GLY A 301 9.28 19.20 -17.22
C GLY A 301 8.87 17.81 -17.63
N VAL A 302 7.62 17.67 -18.07
CA VAL A 302 7.04 16.40 -18.52
C VAL A 302 6.20 16.59 -19.77
N GLU A 303 6.13 15.52 -20.57
CA GLU A 303 5.13 15.33 -21.62
C GLU A 303 3.95 14.55 -21.04
N TYR A 304 2.75 14.86 -21.47
CA TYR A 304 1.52 14.18 -21.02
C TYR A 304 0.44 14.19 -22.10
N ALA A 305 -0.54 13.27 -22.00
CA ALA A 305 -1.69 13.20 -22.88
C ALA A 305 -2.91 12.58 -22.18
N ALA A 306 -4.10 12.85 -22.73
CA ALA A 306 -5.34 12.28 -22.24
C ALA A 306 -5.55 10.81 -22.68
N GLY A 307 -4.98 10.40 -23.80
CA GLY A 307 -5.10 9.07 -24.37
C GLY A 307 -3.95 8.70 -25.28
N VAL A 308 -3.93 7.45 -25.76
CA VAL A 308 -2.85 6.91 -26.61
C VAL A 308 -2.76 7.64 -27.95
N ASP A 309 -3.89 7.96 -28.56
CA ASP A 309 -4.01 8.63 -29.85
C ASP A 309 -4.25 10.15 -29.72
N GLU A 310 -4.22 10.67 -28.51
CA GLU A 310 -4.48 12.07 -28.24
C GLU A 310 -3.20 12.93 -28.36
N GLU A 311 -3.40 14.21 -28.55
CA GLU A 311 -2.30 15.19 -28.68
C GLU A 311 -1.39 15.18 -27.45
N ARG A 312 -0.08 15.26 -27.70
CA ARG A 312 0.95 15.34 -26.67
C ARG A 312 1.21 16.81 -26.31
N TYR A 313 1.12 17.08 -25.03
CA TYR A 313 1.41 18.39 -24.47
C TYR A 313 2.64 18.32 -23.57
N SER A 314 3.27 19.47 -23.34
CA SER A 314 4.40 19.57 -22.42
C SER A 314 4.18 20.70 -21.42
N VAL A 315 4.65 20.49 -20.19
CA VAL A 315 4.68 21.52 -19.15
C VAL A 315 6.06 21.55 -18.49
N ASN A 316 6.56 22.77 -18.24
CA ASN A 316 7.90 22.97 -17.67
C ASN A 316 7.86 23.03 -16.13
N ALA A 317 8.88 22.42 -15.50
CA ALA A 317 9.19 22.54 -14.07
C ALA A 317 10.42 23.45 -13.89
N ARG A 318 10.27 24.54 -13.16
CA ARG A 318 11.39 25.49 -12.90
C ARG A 318 12.38 24.93 -11.87
N LYS A 319 11.87 24.20 -10.87
CA LYS A 319 12.68 23.63 -9.80
C LYS A 319 12.87 22.12 -9.99
N GLU A 320 11.81 21.33 -9.79
CA GLU A 320 11.90 19.86 -9.85
C GLU A 320 10.65 19.20 -10.44
N VAL A 321 10.86 18.05 -11.07
CA VAL A 321 9.84 17.05 -11.37
C VAL A 321 9.90 15.99 -10.25
N ILE A 322 8.75 15.62 -9.70
CA ILE A 322 8.64 14.67 -8.59
C ILE A 322 7.75 13.51 -9.03
N LEU A 323 8.34 12.32 -9.14
CA LEU A 323 7.61 11.12 -9.50
C LEU A 323 6.93 10.53 -8.26
N SER A 324 5.62 10.34 -8.36
CA SER A 324 4.76 9.74 -7.33
C SER A 324 3.73 8.78 -7.96
N ALA A 325 4.16 8.09 -9.04
CA ALA A 325 3.30 7.21 -9.85
C ALA A 325 3.21 5.78 -9.28
N GLY A 326 3.82 5.51 -8.13
CA GLY A 326 3.80 4.23 -7.42
C GLY A 326 4.78 3.19 -7.98
N ALA A 327 4.91 2.06 -7.25
CA ALA A 327 5.94 1.06 -7.51
C ALA A 327 5.84 0.37 -8.89
N GLN A 328 4.69 0.43 -9.54
CA GLN A 328 4.51 -0.16 -10.87
C GLN A 328 4.82 0.85 -12.00
N ARG A 329 4.39 2.11 -11.86
CA ARG A 329 4.44 3.11 -12.94
C ARG A 329 5.66 4.03 -12.86
N THR A 330 6.19 4.30 -11.67
CA THR A 330 7.41 5.10 -11.52
C THR A 330 8.61 4.51 -12.27
N PRO A 331 8.95 3.21 -12.13
CA PRO A 331 10.04 2.63 -12.91
C PRO A 331 9.72 2.58 -14.41
N GLN A 332 8.48 2.37 -14.82
CA GLN A 332 8.06 2.43 -16.22
C GLN A 332 8.37 3.82 -16.82
N LEU A 333 7.95 4.89 -16.14
CA LEU A 333 8.16 6.25 -16.62
C LEU A 333 9.66 6.61 -16.67
N LEU A 334 10.46 6.16 -15.71
CA LEU A 334 11.91 6.32 -15.75
C LEU A 334 12.51 5.64 -17.00
N GLN A 335 12.15 4.38 -17.25
CA GLN A 335 12.64 3.61 -18.39
C GLN A 335 12.22 4.24 -19.72
N ILE A 336 10.95 4.58 -19.92
CA ILE A 336 10.47 5.24 -21.15
C ILE A 336 11.18 6.57 -21.38
N SER A 337 11.61 7.24 -20.31
CA SER A 337 12.32 8.51 -20.37
C SER A 337 13.84 8.36 -20.53
N GLY A 338 14.36 7.14 -20.74
CA GLY A 338 15.78 6.87 -20.96
C GLY A 338 16.60 6.74 -19.67
N ILE A 339 15.98 6.51 -18.51
CA ILE A 339 16.66 6.23 -17.24
C ILE A 339 16.40 4.78 -16.86
N GLY A 340 17.38 3.92 -17.03
CA GLY A 340 17.21 2.48 -16.80
C GLY A 340 18.42 1.66 -17.21
N ARG A 341 18.23 0.36 -17.30
CA ARG A 341 19.23 -0.56 -17.82
C ARG A 341 19.44 -0.33 -19.32
N ARG A 342 20.68 -0.23 -19.72
CA ARG A 342 21.07 0.02 -21.11
C ARG A 342 20.47 -1.02 -22.08
N ASP A 343 20.60 -2.30 -21.77
CA ASP A 343 20.09 -3.39 -22.60
C ASP A 343 18.56 -3.28 -22.82
N VAL A 344 17.78 -3.01 -21.77
CA VAL A 344 16.32 -2.85 -21.88
C VAL A 344 15.93 -1.64 -22.73
N LEU A 345 16.67 -0.51 -22.60
CA LEU A 345 16.38 0.72 -23.32
C LEU A 345 16.74 0.59 -24.79
N GLU A 346 17.94 0.08 -25.10
CA GLU A 346 18.43 -0.08 -26.47
C GLU A 346 17.60 -1.11 -27.26
N ASP A 347 17.14 -2.19 -26.64
CA ASP A 347 16.24 -3.19 -27.26
C ASP A 347 14.93 -2.57 -27.76
N LEU A 348 14.47 -1.48 -27.13
CA LEU A 348 13.26 -0.74 -27.50
C LEU A 348 13.56 0.54 -28.30
N GLY A 349 14.81 0.79 -28.67
CA GLY A 349 15.23 1.99 -29.39
C GLY A 349 15.14 3.27 -28.58
N ILE A 350 15.17 3.20 -27.24
CA ILE A 350 15.14 4.34 -26.34
C ILE A 350 16.56 4.85 -26.12
N GLU A 351 16.80 6.14 -26.38
CA GLU A 351 18.08 6.79 -26.09
C GLU A 351 18.37 6.75 -24.58
N VAL A 352 19.56 6.27 -24.22
CA VAL A 352 20.00 6.21 -22.82
C VAL A 352 20.43 7.59 -22.33
N VAL A 353 19.59 8.23 -21.52
CA VAL A 353 19.89 9.51 -20.84
C VAL A 353 20.79 9.27 -19.63
N VAL A 354 20.45 8.28 -18.80
CA VAL A 354 21.24 7.84 -17.65
C VAL A 354 21.12 6.32 -17.51
N GLU A 355 22.24 5.64 -17.54
CA GLU A 355 22.29 4.23 -17.18
C GLU A 355 22.10 4.07 -15.67
N SER A 356 21.01 3.39 -15.28
CA SER A 356 20.63 3.13 -13.90
C SER A 356 20.15 1.69 -13.77
N GLU A 357 21.05 0.83 -13.34
CA GLU A 357 20.85 -0.63 -13.28
C GLU A 357 19.72 -1.04 -12.34
N GLY A 358 19.43 -0.21 -11.31
CA GLY A 358 18.43 -0.55 -10.29
C GLY A 358 16.99 -0.20 -10.67
N VAL A 359 16.76 0.55 -11.76
CA VAL A 359 15.39 0.94 -12.16
C VAL A 359 14.57 -0.28 -12.54
N GLY A 360 13.48 -0.47 -11.83
CA GLY A 360 12.58 -1.62 -11.97
C GLY A 360 13.00 -2.86 -11.16
N GLU A 361 14.24 -2.95 -10.69
CA GLU A 361 14.74 -4.07 -9.88
C GLU A 361 14.25 -4.01 -8.42
N ASN A 362 14.51 -5.07 -7.64
CA ASN A 362 14.18 -5.15 -6.21
C ASN A 362 12.67 -5.07 -5.90
N TYR A 363 11.82 -5.45 -6.83
CA TYR A 363 10.38 -5.53 -6.59
C TYR A 363 10.07 -6.51 -5.45
N GLN A 364 9.31 -6.07 -4.46
CA GLN A 364 8.91 -6.83 -3.28
C GLN A 364 7.41 -6.66 -3.06
N ASP A 365 6.79 -7.69 -2.46
CA ASP A 365 5.37 -7.69 -2.14
C ASP A 365 5.08 -8.74 -1.06
N HIS A 366 4.03 -8.55 -0.27
CA HIS A 366 3.53 -9.54 0.66
C HIS A 366 2.62 -10.54 -0.06
N LEU A 367 2.72 -11.80 0.31
CA LEU A 367 1.90 -12.88 -0.24
C LEU A 367 1.08 -13.54 0.88
N TRP A 368 -0.16 -13.86 0.59
CA TRP A 368 -1.06 -14.53 1.50
C TRP A 368 -1.92 -15.59 0.82
N PHE A 369 -2.45 -16.51 1.59
CA PHE A 369 -3.45 -17.47 1.15
C PHE A 369 -4.54 -17.63 2.21
N THR A 370 -5.69 -18.18 1.83
CA THR A 370 -6.85 -18.30 2.71
C THR A 370 -7.15 -19.74 3.03
N ILE A 371 -7.41 -20.01 4.30
CA ILE A 371 -7.96 -21.26 4.81
C ILE A 371 -9.37 -20.95 5.32
N PHE A 372 -10.39 -21.65 4.78
CA PHE A 372 -11.75 -21.47 5.23
C PHE A 372 -12.05 -22.35 6.44
N SER A 373 -12.68 -21.76 7.43
CA SER A 373 -13.01 -22.39 8.70
C SER A 373 -14.29 -21.75 9.25
N PRO A 374 -15.46 -22.36 9.03
CA PRO A 374 -16.70 -21.85 9.58
C PRO A 374 -16.71 -21.95 11.12
N ALA A 375 -17.40 -21.00 11.76
CA ALA A 375 -17.64 -20.93 13.20
C ALA A 375 -19.15 -21.05 13.49
N PRO A 376 -19.77 -22.22 13.38
CA PRO A 376 -21.23 -22.39 13.43
C PRO A 376 -21.85 -21.98 14.76
N ASN A 377 -21.08 -21.92 15.83
CA ASN A 377 -21.57 -21.55 17.18
C ASN A 377 -21.53 -20.03 17.43
N ILE A 378 -21.18 -19.22 16.42
CA ILE A 378 -21.26 -17.76 16.46
C ILE A 378 -22.57 -17.33 15.78
N GLU A 379 -23.46 -16.69 16.52
CA GLU A 379 -24.76 -16.26 16.02
C GLU A 379 -24.63 -15.08 15.03
N VAL A 380 -23.87 -14.04 15.42
CA VAL A 380 -23.63 -12.85 14.61
C VAL A 380 -22.24 -12.95 13.97
N GLN A 381 -22.20 -13.18 12.67
CA GLN A 381 -20.98 -13.37 11.92
C GLN A 381 -21.05 -12.71 10.53
N TYR A 382 -19.90 -12.46 9.93
CA TYR A 382 -19.78 -11.86 8.60
C TYR A 382 -20.62 -12.59 7.53
N GLY A 383 -20.71 -13.91 7.62
CA GLY A 383 -21.51 -14.75 6.72
C GLY A 383 -23.01 -14.44 6.75
N ASN A 384 -23.55 -13.89 7.84
CA ASN A 384 -24.97 -13.53 7.94
C ASN A 384 -25.36 -12.43 6.94
N LEU A 385 -24.42 -11.59 6.53
CA LEU A 385 -24.66 -10.58 5.48
C LEU A 385 -25.07 -11.23 4.15
N SER A 386 -24.64 -12.45 3.86
CA SER A 386 -25.01 -13.17 2.64
C SER A 386 -26.16 -14.14 2.82
N THR A 387 -26.36 -14.67 4.03
CA THR A 387 -27.34 -15.71 4.30
C THR A 387 -28.66 -15.19 4.89
N ASN A 388 -28.67 -13.95 5.42
CA ASN A 388 -29.84 -13.31 6.00
C ASN A 388 -30.05 -11.89 5.43
N ALA A 389 -30.79 -11.81 4.32
CA ALA A 389 -31.04 -10.56 3.61
C ALA A 389 -31.77 -9.51 4.45
N THR A 390 -32.66 -9.93 5.37
CA THR A 390 -33.37 -9.02 6.27
C THR A 390 -32.40 -8.36 7.22
N TRP A 391 -31.57 -9.15 7.90
CA TRP A 391 -30.56 -8.64 8.81
C TRP A 391 -29.52 -7.75 8.08
N ALA A 392 -29.10 -8.14 6.88
CA ALA A 392 -28.18 -7.32 6.08
C ALA A 392 -28.78 -5.94 5.75
N ALA A 393 -30.08 -5.89 5.40
CA ALA A 393 -30.79 -4.64 5.14
C ALA A 393 -30.95 -3.76 6.40
N GLU A 394 -31.22 -4.39 7.56
CA GLU A 394 -31.25 -3.70 8.86
C GLU A 394 -29.89 -3.10 9.22
N MET A 395 -28.81 -3.85 9.04
CA MET A 395 -27.44 -3.38 9.30
C MET A 395 -27.02 -2.27 8.33
N ARG A 396 -27.42 -2.37 7.07
CA ARG A 396 -27.21 -1.28 6.11
C ARG A 396 -27.98 -0.02 6.52
N LYS A 397 -29.21 -0.13 6.95
CA LYS A 397 -30.00 0.99 7.47
C LYS A 397 -29.37 1.60 8.73
N LEU A 398 -28.85 0.77 9.64
CA LEU A 398 -28.13 1.23 10.83
C LEU A 398 -26.91 2.08 10.44
N TYR A 399 -26.13 1.62 9.44
CA TYR A 399 -25.01 2.39 8.91
C TYR A 399 -25.46 3.71 8.28
N ASP A 400 -26.49 3.68 7.45
CA ASP A 400 -26.95 4.88 6.74
C ASP A 400 -27.50 5.96 7.69
N GLU A 401 -28.18 5.55 8.78
CA GLU A 401 -28.83 6.46 9.72
C GLU A 401 -27.90 6.88 10.89
N LYS A 402 -27.05 5.97 11.39
CA LYS A 402 -26.27 6.17 12.62
C LYS A 402 -24.77 6.03 12.45
N ARG A 403 -24.30 5.61 11.28
CA ARG A 403 -22.88 5.31 11.04
C ARG A 403 -22.34 4.28 12.02
N ASP A 404 -23.10 3.20 12.21
CA ASP A 404 -22.81 2.15 13.18
C ASP A 404 -23.07 0.75 12.57
N GLY A 405 -22.69 -0.31 13.31
CA GLY A 405 -22.86 -1.69 12.89
C GLY A 405 -21.78 -2.20 11.92
N PRO A 406 -21.99 -3.41 11.35
CA PRO A 406 -20.98 -4.14 10.58
C PRO A 406 -20.39 -3.39 9.39
N PHE A 407 -21.12 -2.44 8.79
CA PHE A 407 -20.64 -1.65 7.66
C PHE A 407 -19.52 -0.67 8.04
N THR A 408 -19.29 -0.40 9.33
CA THR A 408 -18.20 0.45 9.83
C THR A 408 -16.85 -0.25 9.94
N THR A 409 -16.81 -1.58 9.74
CA THR A 409 -15.61 -2.37 9.98
C THR A 409 -15.19 -3.22 8.78
N PHE A 410 -14.07 -3.86 8.90
CA PHE A 410 -13.58 -4.96 8.08
C PHE A 410 -14.24 -6.29 8.51
N SER A 411 -13.92 -7.40 7.85
CA SER A 411 -14.37 -8.74 8.29
C SER A 411 -13.68 -9.26 9.56
N ALA A 412 -12.81 -8.45 10.16
CA ALA A 412 -12.07 -8.71 11.38
C ALA A 412 -11.83 -7.42 12.16
N ASN A 413 -11.41 -7.51 13.43
CA ASN A 413 -11.05 -6.37 14.25
C ASN A 413 -9.66 -6.53 14.90
N VAL A 414 -9.10 -7.74 14.90
CA VAL A 414 -7.76 -8.02 15.38
C VAL A 414 -6.93 -8.70 14.31
N PHE A 415 -5.66 -8.36 14.26
CA PHE A 415 -4.64 -9.07 13.51
C PHE A 415 -3.51 -9.49 14.45
N SER A 416 -2.75 -10.49 14.02
CA SER A 416 -1.56 -10.88 14.74
C SER A 416 -0.37 -10.85 13.79
N PHE A 417 0.68 -10.15 14.21
CA PHE A 417 1.96 -10.11 13.53
C PHE A 417 2.97 -10.89 14.37
N LEU A 418 3.43 -12.02 13.88
CA LEU A 418 4.21 -12.96 14.69
C LEU A 418 5.64 -13.11 14.20
N PRO A 419 6.61 -13.12 15.15
CA PRO A 419 7.95 -13.60 14.86
C PRO A 419 7.92 -15.05 14.40
N LEU A 420 8.83 -15.41 13.50
CA LEU A 420 8.94 -16.80 13.05
C LEU A 420 9.23 -17.76 14.21
N ALA A 421 9.97 -17.30 15.22
CA ALA A 421 10.22 -18.07 16.45
C ALA A 421 8.93 -18.49 17.17
N THR A 422 7.91 -17.65 17.18
CA THR A 422 6.60 -17.94 17.81
C THR A 422 5.83 -19.01 17.03
N ILE A 423 5.77 -18.90 15.71
CA ILE A 423 5.00 -19.84 14.88
C ILE A 423 5.74 -21.19 14.68
N LEU A 424 7.04 -21.24 14.97
CA LEU A 424 7.82 -22.48 15.00
C LEU A 424 7.57 -23.32 16.27
N ASN A 425 6.88 -22.79 17.26
CA ASN A 425 6.57 -23.52 18.49
C ASN A 425 5.84 -24.82 18.16
N GLY A 426 6.38 -25.95 18.61
CA GLY A 426 5.87 -27.28 18.26
C GLY A 426 6.31 -27.84 16.91
N SER A 427 7.07 -27.11 16.10
CA SER A 427 7.63 -27.60 14.84
C SER A 427 8.77 -28.61 15.06
N ALA A 428 8.92 -29.57 14.13
CA ALA A 428 10.01 -30.53 14.20
C ALA A 428 11.39 -29.83 14.09
N PRO A 429 12.41 -30.29 14.84
CA PRO A 429 13.76 -29.71 14.77
C PRO A 429 14.38 -29.66 13.36
N SER A 430 13.96 -30.57 12.47
CA SER A 430 14.36 -30.60 11.06
C SER A 430 13.91 -29.34 10.28
N VAL A 431 12.77 -28.77 10.62
CA VAL A 431 12.26 -27.53 9.99
C VAL A 431 13.18 -26.36 10.30
N LEU A 432 13.57 -26.20 11.56
CA LEU A 432 14.52 -25.17 11.99
C LEU A 432 15.90 -25.36 11.34
N TYR A 433 16.37 -26.61 11.24
CA TYR A 433 17.62 -26.92 10.55
C TYR A 433 17.56 -26.53 9.08
N THR A 434 16.49 -26.90 8.37
CA THR A 434 16.27 -26.55 6.96
C THR A 434 16.24 -25.04 6.77
N LEU A 435 15.50 -24.32 7.62
CA LEU A 435 15.39 -22.87 7.57
C LEU A 435 16.77 -22.20 7.72
N LYS A 436 17.57 -22.62 8.70
CA LYS A 436 18.93 -22.13 8.91
C LYS A 436 19.86 -22.47 7.74
N SER A 437 19.76 -23.68 7.20
CA SER A 437 20.57 -24.10 6.05
C SER A 437 20.29 -23.25 4.80
N LEU A 438 19.03 -23.00 4.50
CA LEU A 438 18.61 -22.17 3.37
C LEU A 438 19.02 -20.69 3.56
N SER A 439 18.85 -20.13 4.76
CA SER A 439 19.18 -18.73 5.05
C SER A 439 20.68 -18.45 5.00
N HIS A 440 21.53 -19.42 5.31
CA HIS A 440 22.99 -19.29 5.27
C HIS A 440 23.60 -19.76 3.94
N SER A 441 22.79 -19.92 2.89
CA SER A 441 23.30 -20.29 1.57
C SER A 441 24.27 -19.23 1.05
N LYS A 442 25.50 -19.68 0.68
CA LYS A 442 26.54 -18.79 0.16
C LYS A 442 26.21 -18.17 -1.19
N ASN A 443 25.25 -18.74 -1.92
CA ASN A 443 24.82 -18.28 -3.25
C ASN A 443 23.35 -17.85 -3.24
N SER A 444 22.99 -16.91 -2.36
CA SER A 444 21.63 -16.38 -2.28
C SER A 444 21.15 -15.73 -3.59
N SER A 445 22.09 -15.19 -4.38
CA SER A 445 21.79 -14.53 -5.66
C SER A 445 21.28 -15.47 -6.76
N GLN A 446 21.40 -16.80 -6.59
CA GLN A 446 20.85 -17.77 -7.55
C GLN A 446 19.31 -17.72 -7.69
N TYR A 447 18.63 -17.09 -6.72
CA TYR A 447 17.17 -16.95 -6.69
C TYR A 447 16.68 -15.65 -7.33
N LEU A 448 17.59 -14.79 -7.76
CA LEU A 448 17.25 -13.58 -8.51
C LEU A 448 16.96 -13.93 -9.98
N LEU A 449 16.23 -13.03 -10.64
CA LEU A 449 15.93 -13.18 -12.07
C LEU A 449 17.22 -13.20 -12.91
N PRO A 450 17.23 -13.93 -14.02
CA PRO A 450 18.32 -13.86 -14.99
C PRO A 450 18.65 -12.43 -15.39
N SER A 451 19.90 -12.15 -15.72
CA SER A 451 20.39 -10.82 -16.11
C SER A 451 20.22 -9.73 -15.05
N THR A 452 20.06 -10.10 -13.78
CA THR A 452 20.10 -9.11 -12.68
C THR A 452 21.49 -8.47 -12.63
N PRO A 453 21.60 -7.13 -12.60
CA PRO A 453 22.90 -6.45 -12.59
C PRO A 453 23.74 -6.72 -11.34
N SER A 454 25.06 -6.59 -11.47
CA SER A 454 26.01 -6.85 -10.37
C SER A 454 25.82 -5.93 -9.16
N SER A 455 25.46 -4.67 -9.38
CA SER A 455 25.13 -3.73 -8.30
C SER A 455 23.90 -4.16 -7.52
N VAL A 456 22.87 -4.65 -8.22
CA VAL A 456 21.64 -5.18 -7.60
C VAL A 456 21.94 -6.47 -6.82
N HIS A 457 22.80 -7.36 -7.34
CA HIS A 457 23.28 -8.52 -6.60
C HIS A 457 23.98 -8.11 -5.29
N ALA A 458 24.80 -7.06 -5.31
CA ALA A 458 25.47 -6.56 -4.12
C ALA A 458 24.48 -6.03 -3.07
N GLY A 459 23.46 -5.28 -3.50
CA GLY A 459 22.39 -4.80 -2.62
C GLY A 459 21.55 -5.92 -2.05
N TYR A 460 21.15 -6.89 -2.89
CA TYR A 460 20.41 -8.05 -2.43
C TYR A 460 21.19 -8.88 -1.40
N LYS A 461 22.48 -9.07 -1.60
CA LYS A 461 23.32 -9.78 -0.62
C LYS A 461 23.26 -9.14 0.78
N LEU A 462 23.28 -7.81 0.86
CA LEU A 462 23.15 -7.09 2.13
C LEU A 462 21.75 -7.25 2.72
N GLN A 463 20.69 -7.08 1.91
CA GLN A 463 19.30 -7.32 2.33
C GLN A 463 19.12 -8.75 2.85
N HIS A 464 19.65 -9.74 2.13
CA HIS A 464 19.59 -11.15 2.53
C HIS A 464 20.29 -11.39 3.86
N GLN A 465 21.44 -10.73 4.12
CA GLN A 465 22.14 -10.81 5.40
C GLN A 465 21.29 -10.23 6.54
N ILE A 466 20.66 -9.09 6.34
CA ILE A 466 19.74 -8.46 7.31
C ILE A 466 18.55 -9.40 7.60
N LEU A 467 17.88 -9.91 6.57
CA LEU A 467 16.77 -10.85 6.74
C LEU A 467 17.19 -12.11 7.48
N THR A 468 18.35 -12.67 7.15
CA THR A 468 18.88 -13.87 7.80
C THR A 468 19.24 -13.65 9.27
N SER A 469 19.88 -12.52 9.59
CA SER A 469 20.25 -12.19 10.98
C SER A 469 19.03 -11.96 11.87
N ASN A 470 17.91 -11.51 11.27
CA ASN A 470 16.67 -11.24 11.98
C ASN A 470 15.61 -12.36 11.86
N LEU A 471 15.92 -13.47 11.16
CA LEU A 471 14.95 -14.53 10.84
C LEU A 471 14.26 -15.13 12.06
N LEU A 472 14.93 -15.21 13.20
CA LEU A 472 14.39 -15.70 14.48
C LEU A 472 14.30 -14.60 15.55
N SER A 473 14.45 -13.34 15.15
CA SER A 473 14.28 -12.19 16.05
C SER A 473 12.86 -12.11 16.56
N THR A 474 12.68 -11.71 17.81
CA THR A 474 11.37 -11.39 18.39
C THR A 474 10.96 -9.93 18.20
N ASN A 475 11.84 -9.12 17.60
CA ASN A 475 11.61 -7.70 17.32
C ASN A 475 11.20 -7.42 15.88
N THR A 476 11.03 -8.47 15.07
CA THR A 476 10.56 -8.41 13.68
C THR A 476 9.47 -9.43 13.47
N SER A 477 8.49 -9.11 12.66
CA SER A 477 7.37 -9.99 12.37
C SER A 477 7.49 -10.58 10.97
N HIS A 478 7.66 -11.89 10.88
CA HIS A 478 7.77 -12.59 9.60
C HIS A 478 6.44 -12.99 9.01
N MET A 479 5.41 -13.09 9.85
CA MET A 479 4.09 -13.58 9.45
C MET A 479 2.99 -12.73 10.06
N GLU A 480 2.07 -12.28 9.24
CA GLU A 480 0.78 -11.80 9.65
C GLU A 480 -0.22 -12.95 9.64
N ILE A 481 -1.11 -13.00 10.61
CA ILE A 481 -2.24 -13.93 10.63
C ILE A 481 -3.52 -13.11 10.70
N ILE A 482 -4.16 -12.98 9.56
CA ILE A 482 -5.48 -12.36 9.43
C ILE A 482 -6.53 -13.39 9.86
N VAL A 483 -7.43 -12.99 10.73
CA VAL A 483 -8.50 -13.87 11.24
C VAL A 483 -9.87 -13.24 11.03
N GLY A 484 -10.87 -14.07 10.84
CA GLY A 484 -12.27 -13.66 10.73
C GLY A 484 -13.17 -14.87 10.96
N ASP A 485 -14.48 -14.65 11.08
CA ASP A 485 -15.46 -15.67 11.45
C ASP A 485 -15.45 -16.94 10.59
N THR A 486 -14.92 -16.84 9.38
CA THR A 486 -14.91 -17.92 8.40
C THR A 486 -13.54 -18.21 7.83
N ILE A 487 -12.51 -17.46 8.21
CA ILE A 487 -11.18 -17.56 7.61
C ILE A 487 -10.04 -17.44 8.64
N ILE A 488 -8.93 -18.09 8.30
CA ILE A 488 -7.57 -17.70 8.73
C ILE A 488 -6.75 -17.52 7.46
N ALA A 489 -6.03 -16.40 7.37
CA ALA A 489 -5.21 -16.10 6.21
C ALA A 489 -3.79 -15.64 6.64
N PRO A 490 -2.81 -16.55 6.60
CA PRO A 490 -1.42 -16.20 6.87
C PRO A 490 -0.79 -15.47 5.69
N ALA A 491 -0.02 -14.42 5.98
CA ALA A 491 0.68 -13.59 5.01
C ALA A 491 2.15 -13.41 5.38
N ILE A 492 3.05 -13.72 4.44
CA ILE A 492 4.48 -13.49 4.63
C ILE A 492 4.78 -11.99 4.57
N GLN A 493 5.48 -11.46 5.59
CA GLN A 493 5.74 -10.03 5.72
C GLN A 493 7.18 -9.62 5.34
N LEU A 494 8.15 -10.51 5.50
CA LEU A 494 9.56 -10.25 5.18
C LEU A 494 10.09 -11.28 4.15
N PRO A 495 9.66 -11.16 2.87
CA PRO A 495 10.04 -12.12 1.83
C PRO A 495 11.50 -11.98 1.41
N PHE A 496 12.11 -13.10 1.04
CA PHE A 496 13.46 -13.18 0.46
C PHE A 496 13.43 -13.06 -1.07
N SER A 497 12.34 -13.44 -1.72
CA SER A 497 12.18 -13.33 -3.17
C SER A 497 12.22 -11.88 -3.65
N ARG A 498 12.82 -11.64 -4.82
CA ARG A 498 12.88 -10.32 -5.47
C ARG A 498 12.51 -10.43 -6.92
N GLY A 499 11.73 -9.47 -7.39
CA GLY A 499 11.26 -9.38 -8.76
C GLY A 499 11.71 -8.12 -9.47
N ARG A 500 11.05 -7.86 -10.60
CA ARG A 500 11.38 -6.77 -11.51
C ARG A 500 10.12 -6.18 -12.16
N VAL A 501 10.17 -4.87 -12.41
CA VAL A 501 9.26 -4.16 -13.32
C VAL A 501 10.05 -3.74 -14.56
N SER A 502 9.56 -4.07 -15.74
CA SER A 502 10.20 -3.71 -17.00
C SER A 502 9.17 -3.21 -18.02
N ILE A 503 9.63 -2.50 -19.03
CA ILE A 503 8.79 -2.07 -20.16
C ILE A 503 8.86 -3.08 -21.31
N SER A 504 7.78 -3.17 -22.08
CA SER A 504 7.69 -3.95 -23.33
C SER A 504 7.43 -3.06 -24.55
N SER A 505 7.21 -1.77 -24.31
CA SER A 505 7.00 -0.78 -25.36
C SER A 505 7.45 0.60 -24.89
N THR A 506 7.43 1.57 -25.79
CA THR A 506 7.73 2.98 -25.49
C THR A 506 6.51 3.80 -25.07
N SER A 507 5.34 3.17 -24.97
CA SER A 507 4.08 3.82 -24.60
C SER A 507 3.83 3.76 -23.09
N ALA A 508 3.59 4.90 -22.45
CA ALA A 508 3.17 4.97 -21.05
C ALA A 508 1.73 4.48 -20.81
N PHE A 509 0.95 4.29 -21.88
CA PHE A 509 -0.41 3.76 -21.80
C PHE A 509 -0.43 2.23 -21.72
N ASP A 510 0.60 1.57 -22.22
CA ASP A 510 0.73 0.12 -22.11
C ASP A 510 1.06 -0.27 -20.66
N PRO A 511 0.56 -1.42 -20.17
CA PRO A 511 0.94 -1.90 -18.85
C PRO A 511 2.42 -2.31 -18.84
N PRO A 512 3.16 -2.03 -17.76
CA PRO A 512 4.50 -2.55 -17.61
C PRO A 512 4.46 -4.07 -17.38
N LEU A 513 5.57 -4.75 -17.68
CA LEU A 513 5.77 -6.15 -17.33
C LEU A 513 6.10 -6.25 -15.85
N LEU A 514 5.16 -6.80 -15.08
CA LEU A 514 5.31 -7.01 -13.65
C LEU A 514 5.74 -8.46 -13.41
N ASN A 515 6.99 -8.67 -13.04
CA ASN A 515 7.51 -9.99 -12.67
C ASN A 515 7.97 -9.99 -11.22
N PRO A 516 7.08 -10.25 -10.26
CA PRO A 516 7.44 -10.29 -8.84
C PRO A 516 8.39 -11.44 -8.46
N ASN A 517 8.52 -12.46 -9.31
CA ASN A 517 9.34 -13.65 -9.06
C ASN A 517 8.97 -14.34 -7.72
N TYR A 518 7.68 -14.40 -7.44
CA TYR A 518 7.12 -14.92 -6.19
C TYR A 518 7.60 -16.33 -5.88
N LEU A 519 7.93 -16.58 -4.61
CA LEU A 519 8.39 -17.87 -4.08
C LEU A 519 9.65 -18.41 -4.79
N SER A 520 10.43 -17.56 -5.46
CA SER A 520 11.71 -17.98 -6.06
C SER A 520 12.73 -18.39 -5.00
N HIS A 521 12.73 -17.72 -3.85
CA HIS A 521 13.55 -18.12 -2.72
C HIS A 521 12.81 -19.15 -1.86
N PRO A 522 13.40 -20.36 -1.64
CA PRO A 522 12.70 -21.46 -0.97
C PRO A 522 12.31 -21.17 0.49
N ILE A 523 12.97 -20.21 1.14
CA ILE A 523 12.58 -19.76 2.49
C ILE A 523 11.15 -19.23 2.50
N ASP A 524 10.71 -18.52 1.47
CA ASP A 524 9.38 -17.92 1.45
C ASP A 524 8.28 -18.99 1.46
N LEU A 525 8.44 -20.03 0.63
CA LEU A 525 7.52 -21.16 0.64
C LEU A 525 7.56 -21.92 1.99
N LEU A 526 8.75 -22.10 2.55
CA LEU A 526 8.90 -22.77 3.84
C LEU A 526 8.21 -21.97 4.97
N GLN A 527 8.35 -20.65 4.99
CA GLN A 527 7.66 -19.79 5.96
C GLN A 527 6.13 -19.92 5.84
N LEU A 528 5.58 -19.89 4.61
CA LEU A 528 4.15 -20.08 4.38
C LEU A 528 3.68 -21.51 4.76
N THR A 529 4.52 -22.53 4.55
CA THR A 529 4.23 -23.92 4.98
C THR A 529 4.19 -24.03 6.51
N ILE A 530 5.11 -23.37 7.20
CA ILE A 530 5.13 -23.28 8.67
C ILE A 530 3.85 -22.58 9.15
N ALA A 531 3.48 -21.46 8.52
CA ALA A 531 2.29 -20.72 8.86
C ALA A 531 1.00 -21.51 8.59
N PHE A 532 0.93 -22.31 7.52
CA PHE A 532 -0.17 -23.23 7.29
C PHE A 532 -0.35 -24.21 8.47
N ASN A 533 0.73 -24.85 8.91
CA ASN A 533 0.69 -25.75 10.05
C ASN A 533 0.31 -25.03 11.36
N TYR A 534 0.81 -23.78 11.54
CA TYR A 534 0.42 -22.97 12.69
C TYR A 534 -1.07 -22.65 12.71
N THR A 535 -1.70 -22.40 11.56
CA THR A 535 -3.17 -22.19 11.51
C THR A 535 -3.95 -23.43 11.98
N ARG A 536 -3.44 -24.63 11.71
CA ARG A 536 -4.01 -25.88 12.22
C ARG A 536 -3.79 -26.03 13.72
N PHE A 537 -2.61 -25.67 14.19
CA PHE A 537 -2.31 -25.63 15.62
C PHE A 537 -3.20 -24.61 16.34
N MET A 538 -3.48 -23.44 15.77
CA MET A 538 -4.40 -22.46 16.35
C MET A 538 -5.78 -23.05 16.68
N ARG A 539 -6.30 -23.95 15.85
CA ARG A 539 -7.62 -24.57 16.08
C ARG A 539 -7.65 -25.47 17.31
N THR A 540 -6.52 -25.84 17.90
CA THR A 540 -6.45 -26.58 19.17
C THR A 540 -6.67 -25.69 20.39
N ALA A 541 -6.64 -24.35 20.21
CA ALA A 541 -6.89 -23.39 21.27
C ALA A 541 -8.33 -23.56 21.82
N PRO A 542 -8.52 -23.64 23.13
CA PRO A 542 -9.84 -23.81 23.77
C PRO A 542 -10.85 -22.77 23.29
N SER A 543 -10.42 -21.53 23.13
CA SER A 543 -11.28 -20.44 22.65
C SER A 543 -11.84 -20.67 21.25
N LEU A 544 -11.08 -21.27 20.31
CA LEU A 544 -11.57 -21.60 18.97
C LEU A 544 -12.37 -22.91 18.96
N GLN A 545 -12.04 -23.87 19.82
CA GLN A 545 -12.84 -25.08 19.98
C GLN A 545 -14.24 -24.77 20.50
N SER A 546 -14.40 -23.79 21.40
CA SER A 546 -15.69 -23.37 21.95
C SER A 546 -16.68 -22.87 20.89
N ILE A 547 -16.19 -22.34 19.77
CA ILE A 547 -17.01 -21.88 18.64
C ILE A 547 -17.04 -22.87 17.48
N SER A 548 -16.53 -24.10 17.69
CA SER A 548 -16.46 -25.17 16.67
C SER A 548 -15.74 -24.72 15.38
N PHE A 549 -14.67 -23.92 15.51
CA PHE A 549 -13.92 -23.39 14.39
C PHE A 549 -13.08 -24.47 13.72
N THR A 550 -13.59 -25.05 12.64
CA THR A 550 -13.00 -26.21 11.97
C THR A 550 -12.64 -25.92 10.52
N GLU A 551 -11.54 -26.54 10.04
CA GLU A 551 -11.10 -26.39 8.66
C GLU A 551 -12.06 -27.07 7.67
N SER A 552 -12.59 -26.29 6.72
CA SER A 552 -13.41 -26.80 5.62
C SER A 552 -12.66 -26.79 4.28
N TYR A 553 -11.68 -25.88 4.12
CA TYR A 553 -10.82 -25.76 2.94
C TYR A 553 -9.41 -25.34 3.35
N PRO A 554 -8.35 -25.99 2.85
CA PRO A 554 -8.36 -27.08 1.86
C PRO A 554 -8.90 -28.41 2.39
N GLY A 555 -9.13 -28.53 3.69
CA GLY A 555 -9.68 -29.72 4.32
C GLY A 555 -8.62 -30.72 4.80
N PRO A 556 -9.05 -31.74 5.58
CA PRO A 556 -8.15 -32.62 6.33
C PRO A 556 -7.31 -33.57 5.48
N ASN A 557 -7.59 -33.67 4.17
CA ASN A 557 -6.85 -34.57 3.28
C ASN A 557 -5.50 -34.02 2.83
N ILE A 558 -5.24 -32.70 3.00
CA ILE A 558 -3.95 -32.08 2.73
C ILE A 558 -3.05 -32.23 3.97
N THR A 559 -2.24 -33.30 4.02
CA THR A 559 -1.49 -33.69 5.22
C THR A 559 0.03 -33.71 5.04
N THR A 560 0.51 -33.99 3.83
CA THR A 560 1.94 -34.04 3.55
C THR A 560 2.51 -32.66 3.24
N GLN A 561 3.79 -32.45 3.52
CA GLN A 561 4.47 -31.20 3.16
C GLN A 561 4.31 -30.88 1.68
N ALA A 562 4.47 -31.85 0.79
CA ALA A 562 4.32 -31.65 -0.66
C ALA A 562 2.92 -31.18 -1.05
N GLN A 563 1.86 -31.75 -0.46
CA GLN A 563 0.49 -31.30 -0.68
C GLN A 563 0.25 -29.88 -0.18
N ILE A 564 0.82 -29.51 0.97
CA ILE A 564 0.69 -28.16 1.54
C ILE A 564 1.42 -27.15 0.64
N GLU A 565 2.62 -27.47 0.19
CA GLU A 565 3.39 -26.62 -0.71
C GLU A 565 2.70 -26.42 -2.07
N GLU A 566 2.10 -27.48 -2.63
CA GLU A 566 1.29 -27.42 -3.86
C GLU A 566 0.07 -26.52 -3.66
N PHE A 567 -0.69 -26.73 -2.58
CA PHE A 567 -1.83 -25.90 -2.20
C PHE A 567 -1.44 -24.42 -2.11
N ILE A 568 -0.32 -24.11 -1.45
CA ILE A 568 0.17 -22.73 -1.33
C ILE A 568 0.49 -22.15 -2.72
N ARG A 569 1.22 -22.90 -3.58
CA ARG A 569 1.55 -22.44 -4.94
C ARG A 569 0.33 -22.18 -5.80
N GLU A 570 -0.74 -22.95 -5.61
CA GLU A 570 -1.99 -22.83 -6.37
C GLU A 570 -2.89 -21.71 -5.85
N THR A 571 -2.80 -21.34 -4.57
CA THR A 571 -3.80 -20.46 -3.94
C THR A 571 -3.26 -19.12 -3.48
N VAL A 572 -1.95 -18.98 -3.27
CA VAL A 572 -1.35 -17.73 -2.81
C VAL A 572 -1.65 -16.57 -3.77
N VAL A 573 -1.91 -15.39 -3.19
CA VAL A 573 -2.18 -14.14 -3.90
C VAL A 573 -1.40 -12.99 -3.28
N SER A 574 -1.33 -11.87 -3.98
CA SER A 574 -0.69 -10.64 -3.51
C SER A 574 -1.54 -9.91 -2.47
N GLU A 575 -0.92 -9.31 -1.46
CA GLU A 575 -1.54 -8.29 -0.61
C GLU A 575 -1.54 -6.90 -1.24
N ASN A 576 -0.93 -6.75 -2.41
CA ASN A 576 -0.79 -5.50 -3.14
C ASN A 576 0.08 -4.44 -2.41
N HIS A 577 1.12 -4.91 -1.74
CA HIS A 577 2.09 -4.11 -1.01
C HIS A 577 3.38 -3.88 -1.81
N HIS A 578 3.25 -3.49 -3.08
CA HIS A 578 4.34 -3.36 -4.04
C HIS A 578 5.32 -2.25 -3.67
N VAL A 579 6.61 -2.56 -3.57
CA VAL A 579 7.68 -1.62 -3.22
C VAL A 579 8.99 -1.91 -3.95
N GLY A 580 9.95 -1.02 -3.83
CA GLY A 580 11.37 -1.29 -4.07
C GLY A 580 11.88 -1.02 -5.48
N THR A 581 11.02 -0.72 -6.43
CA THR A 581 11.34 -0.66 -7.87
C THR A 581 12.09 0.61 -8.33
N ALA A 582 12.27 1.57 -7.42
CA ALA A 582 13.17 2.72 -7.57
C ALA A 582 13.91 2.94 -6.24
N SER A 583 14.53 1.89 -5.71
CA SER A 583 15.04 1.79 -4.35
C SER A 583 15.92 2.94 -3.91
N MET A 584 15.67 3.42 -2.72
CA MET A 584 16.57 4.28 -1.97
C MET A 584 17.71 3.42 -1.39
N LEU A 585 18.82 3.39 -2.10
CA LEU A 585 20.02 2.64 -1.75
C LEU A 585 21.24 3.38 -2.31
N PRO A 586 22.45 3.20 -1.75
CA PRO A 586 23.69 3.60 -2.42
C PRO A 586 23.74 3.06 -3.85
N ARG A 587 24.16 3.86 -4.83
CA ARG A 587 24.19 3.49 -6.25
C ARG A 587 24.92 2.16 -6.51
N LYS A 588 26.02 1.91 -5.80
CA LYS A 588 26.80 0.67 -5.88
C LYS A 588 26.04 -0.59 -5.39
N LEU A 589 24.91 -0.41 -4.72
CA LEU A 589 24.00 -1.45 -4.24
C LEU A 589 22.71 -1.53 -5.07
N GLY A 590 22.71 -1.02 -6.30
CA GLY A 590 21.55 -1.01 -7.18
C GLY A 590 20.53 0.09 -6.85
N GLY A 591 20.94 1.14 -6.10
CA GLY A 591 20.08 2.28 -5.78
C GLY A 591 19.73 3.12 -7.00
N VAL A 592 18.49 3.59 -7.03
CA VAL A 592 17.96 4.52 -8.03
C VAL A 592 17.93 5.95 -7.51
N VAL A 593 17.62 6.10 -6.22
CA VAL A 593 17.63 7.41 -5.55
C VAL A 593 18.57 7.40 -4.34
N ASP A 594 19.08 8.58 -4.00
CA ASP A 594 19.86 8.79 -2.78
C ASP A 594 18.96 8.94 -1.53
N GLU A 595 19.57 9.14 -0.36
CA GLU A 595 18.87 9.34 0.92
C GLU A 595 18.03 10.64 0.98
N ARG A 596 18.20 11.54 -0.02
CA ARG A 596 17.33 12.70 -0.20
C ARG A 596 16.29 12.50 -1.32
N LEU A 597 16.11 11.24 -1.77
CA LEU A 597 15.18 10.82 -2.82
C LEU A 597 15.46 11.42 -4.21
N ARG A 598 16.67 11.92 -4.47
CA ARG A 598 17.10 12.45 -5.77
C ARG A 598 17.53 11.29 -6.68
N VAL A 599 17.06 11.29 -7.92
CA VAL A 599 17.46 10.28 -8.91
C VAL A 599 18.94 10.44 -9.26
N TYR A 600 19.71 9.38 -9.12
CA TYR A 600 21.13 9.41 -9.44
C TYR A 600 21.37 9.78 -10.92
N GLY A 601 22.33 10.66 -11.13
CA GLY A 601 22.74 11.05 -12.49
C GLY A 601 21.88 12.13 -13.15
N VAL A 602 20.79 12.59 -12.50
CA VAL A 602 19.89 13.63 -13.02
C VAL A 602 19.70 14.75 -12.00
N LYS A 603 19.69 16.00 -12.45
CA LYS A 603 19.31 17.15 -11.62
C LYS A 603 17.82 17.44 -11.74
N GLY A 604 17.20 17.94 -10.66
CA GLY A 604 15.81 18.38 -10.69
C GLY A 604 14.79 17.24 -10.87
N LEU A 605 15.14 16.02 -10.48
CA LEU A 605 14.27 14.84 -10.51
C LEU A 605 14.33 14.08 -9.19
N ARG A 606 13.17 13.83 -8.57
CA ARG A 606 13.03 12.98 -7.39
C ARG A 606 11.96 11.93 -7.58
N VAL A 607 12.04 10.88 -6.76
CA VAL A 607 10.97 9.89 -6.59
C VAL A 607 10.49 9.95 -5.15
N VAL A 608 9.18 10.12 -4.97
CA VAL A 608 8.56 10.15 -3.64
C VAL A 608 7.30 9.29 -3.66
N ASP A 609 7.45 7.98 -3.55
CA ASP A 609 6.35 7.00 -3.44
C ASP A 609 6.87 5.65 -2.90
N ALA A 610 6.03 4.63 -2.94
CA ALA A 610 6.36 3.29 -2.44
C ALA A 610 7.55 2.63 -3.16
N SER A 611 7.89 3.06 -4.39
CA SER A 611 9.01 2.49 -5.15
C SER A 611 10.38 2.72 -4.49
N VAL A 612 10.49 3.76 -3.63
CA VAL A 612 11.77 4.07 -2.96
C VAL A 612 12.05 3.19 -1.74
N ILE A 613 11.05 2.51 -1.20
CA ILE A 613 11.18 1.65 -0.01
C ILE A 613 12.17 0.51 -0.31
N PRO A 614 13.36 0.45 0.34
CA PRO A 614 14.40 -0.49 -0.05
C PRO A 614 14.13 -1.92 0.41
N MET A 615 13.44 -2.08 1.55
CA MET A 615 12.99 -3.36 2.10
C MET A 615 11.59 -3.19 2.69
N LEU A 616 10.74 -4.21 2.52
CA LEU A 616 9.43 -4.28 3.16
C LEU A 616 9.55 -4.23 4.68
N VAL A 617 8.51 -3.72 5.30
CA VAL A 617 8.27 -3.76 6.75
C VAL A 617 7.01 -4.58 7.01
N ALA A 618 6.93 -5.23 8.16
CA ALA A 618 5.75 -6.02 8.56
C ALA A 618 4.59 -5.09 8.94
N ALA A 619 3.92 -4.60 7.93
CA ALA A 619 2.76 -3.70 8.04
C ALA A 619 2.03 -3.56 6.72
N HIS A 620 0.75 -3.19 6.79
CA HIS A 620 0.05 -2.59 5.66
C HIS A 620 0.63 -1.20 5.39
N LEU A 621 1.05 -0.93 4.15
CA LEU A 621 2.02 0.12 3.84
C LEU A 621 1.49 1.55 3.81
N GLN A 622 0.19 1.79 3.98
CA GLN A 622 -0.41 3.11 3.80
C GLN A 622 0.25 4.17 4.70
N ALA A 623 0.39 3.90 6.00
CA ALA A 623 1.05 4.83 6.94
C ALA A 623 2.53 5.04 6.61
N THR A 624 3.22 3.97 6.18
CA THR A 624 4.63 4.03 5.77
C THR A 624 4.82 4.96 4.57
N VAL A 625 3.95 4.85 3.55
CA VAL A 625 4.01 5.71 2.35
C VAL A 625 3.71 7.17 2.70
N TYR A 626 2.78 7.45 3.62
CA TYR A 626 2.55 8.80 4.12
C TYR A 626 3.78 9.37 4.85
N GLY A 627 4.43 8.56 5.70
CA GLY A 627 5.65 8.95 6.39
C GLY A 627 6.79 9.29 5.42
N VAL A 628 7.00 8.46 4.40
CA VAL A 628 7.97 8.68 3.33
C VAL A 628 7.66 9.98 2.58
N ALA A 629 6.39 10.22 2.25
CA ALA A 629 5.96 11.40 1.50
C ALA A 629 6.13 12.71 2.31
N GLU A 630 5.77 12.71 3.58
CA GLU A 630 5.97 13.87 4.48
C GLU A 630 7.47 14.21 4.65
N LYS A 631 8.30 13.17 4.83
CA LYS A 631 9.75 13.34 4.94
C LYS A 631 10.36 13.81 3.62
N GLY A 632 9.96 13.21 2.49
CA GLY A 632 10.40 13.63 1.16
C GLY A 632 10.02 15.08 0.84
N ALA A 633 8.80 15.49 1.14
CA ALA A 633 8.34 16.86 0.98
C ALA A 633 9.18 17.86 1.82
N ARG A 634 9.51 17.48 3.07
CA ARG A 634 10.39 18.29 3.91
C ARG A 634 11.78 18.45 3.31
N MET A 635 12.36 17.37 2.80
CA MET A 635 13.69 17.40 2.14
C MET A 635 13.69 18.30 0.88
N ILE A 636 12.60 18.26 0.08
CA ILE A 636 12.46 19.14 -1.09
C ILE A 636 12.44 20.61 -0.67
N LEU A 637 11.69 20.93 0.40
CA LEU A 637 11.63 22.31 0.92
C LEU A 637 12.95 22.80 1.52
N GLU A 638 13.76 21.91 2.08
CA GLU A 638 15.10 22.24 2.60
C GLU A 638 16.13 22.51 1.48
N ASP A 639 15.97 21.87 0.32
CA ASP A 639 16.88 22.02 -0.83
C ASP A 639 16.44 23.18 -1.77
N ALA A 640 15.27 23.80 -1.54
CA ALA A 640 14.66 24.83 -2.40
C ALA A 640 15.22 26.23 -2.15
#